data_c892b602a7b27f4c78e70e9ef684e64e
#
_entry.id   c892b602a7b27f4c78e70e9ef684e64e
#
_cell.length_a   1.000
_cell.length_b   1.000
_cell.length_c   1.000
_cell.angle_alpha   90.00
_cell.angle_beta   90.00
_cell.angle_gamma   90.00
#
_symmetry.space_group_name_H-M   'P 1'
#
loop_
_entity.id
_entity.type
_entity.pdbx_description
1 polymer ?
#
loop_
_entity_poly.entity_id
_entity_poly.type
_entity_poly.pdbx_seq_one_letter_code
_entity_poly.pdbx_strand_id
1 'polypeptide(L)'
;YQIPWVTFTDPDDFLDRNYFYEVDKFLATHKANDICMIGCNVIFYYEKQKLYKDNHALNFKFKSGVQVKENYNLDSFIQLSAASCFMNIGYLDKLLFDEKLKPNFEDAKFINEYLLDNINLKSAFLPTVKYFYRKRVEQNSTLDGKDKIKDYYTMVPNFGYLNLFKDIKITKVPYFVQNVVLYDIFWQIKTLILNPEKLAILNNEEKKLFKELLFENFKFIDSCNIKNFNLHAFDFFYKKGILNYFKNEDLSENIAFIESIDDKNDEILIKYYFNDVNHKTKILLDNDVAIVKHSKIRQYDLLDKVFLYEKRIWLKLKNDTKTLDICINSQKLKLVFNDRCINDLSLVLKVLAKQKKQRSKNSNLWLFADMSWRADDNAEHLYRYIMQNHPKQKTAFILSKNSTDYPRLKKEGFRLVDPRSFYFKYLIYKADKIISSHIDKYIFNALGGDTLKTKDFIFLQHGVIKDDLSRWLNQRKIDTFITSTKAEYESIAGDFNHYKFSTKEVVLTGLARWDALIKNNVLNTKQIVIMPTWREYLSGKVQKYGVRGRNPEFVKSLYFQKWQEFLCSKELEKLAVRHGYNIIFTPHPQVRIYLEDFNLPSYIITSYKENMQELFCRSSLMITDYSSVAFEMAVLKKPVLYYQFDKDEFFAKHSYAKGYFDYEKDGFGKVFIESSDLFCYLGKKINHLQDIAINNTQYQSNNVRKNIFIKIKSK
;
A
#
# COMPACT_ATOMS: atom_id res chain seq x y z
N TYR A 1 3.04 -7.26 -57.03
CA TYR A 1 2.21 -6.42 -56.16
C TYR A 1 2.50 -6.81 -54.73
N GLN A 2 3.10 -5.85 -53.96
CA GLN A 2 3.34 -6.06 -52.57
C GLN A 2 1.97 -6.07 -51.86
N ILE A 3 1.74 -7.11 -51.04
CA ILE A 3 0.53 -7.22 -50.24
C ILE A 3 0.58 -6.07 -49.21
N PRO A 4 -0.44 -5.21 -49.12
CA PRO A 4 -0.39 -4.04 -48.21
C PRO A 4 -0.47 -4.47 -46.77
N TRP A 5 0.39 -3.90 -45.97
CA TRP A 5 0.41 -4.04 -44.53
C TRP A 5 -0.22 -2.83 -43.86
N VAL A 6 -1.01 -3.04 -42.82
CA VAL A 6 -1.62 -1.98 -42.03
C VAL A 6 -1.10 -2.02 -40.60
N THR A 7 -0.88 -0.85 -40.03
CA THR A 7 -0.62 -0.65 -38.60
C THR A 7 -1.44 0.54 -38.12
N PHE A 8 -1.66 0.61 -36.83
CA PHE A 8 -2.37 1.70 -36.18
C PHE A 8 -1.40 2.50 -35.32
N THR A 9 -1.78 3.71 -34.94
CA THR A 9 -0.99 4.54 -34.00
C THR A 9 -1.93 5.41 -33.19
N ASP A 10 -1.69 5.48 -31.90
CA ASP A 10 -2.39 6.40 -31.02
C ASP A 10 -1.87 7.83 -31.25
N PRO A 11 -2.74 8.86 -31.23
CA PRO A 11 -2.37 10.22 -31.60
C PRO A 11 -1.38 10.89 -30.63
N ASP A 12 -1.15 10.32 -29.45
CA ASP A 12 -0.25 10.82 -28.41
C ASP A 12 1.06 10.02 -28.29
N ASP A 13 1.18 8.93 -29.04
CA ASP A 13 2.37 8.09 -29.09
C ASP A 13 3.25 8.48 -30.30
N PHE A 14 4.41 7.85 -30.43
CA PHE A 14 5.31 8.10 -31.56
C PHE A 14 6.11 6.87 -31.95
N LEU A 15 6.60 6.86 -33.18
CA LEU A 15 7.31 5.75 -33.78
C LEU A 15 8.81 6.02 -33.81
N ASP A 16 9.65 4.96 -33.75
CA ASP A 16 11.07 5.08 -34.09
C ASP A 16 11.22 5.52 -35.56
N ARG A 17 12.20 6.36 -35.83
CA ARG A 17 12.45 6.85 -37.20
C ARG A 17 12.67 5.75 -38.23
N ASN A 18 13.15 4.58 -37.80
CA ASN A 18 13.39 3.42 -38.65
C ASN A 18 12.23 2.41 -38.61
N TYR A 19 11.09 2.75 -37.99
CA TYR A 19 9.96 1.85 -37.73
C TYR A 19 9.51 1.07 -38.98
N PHE A 20 9.21 1.78 -40.05
CA PHE A 20 8.80 1.17 -41.34
C PHE A 20 9.99 0.53 -42.07
N TYR A 21 11.15 1.14 -42.07
CA TYR A 21 12.36 0.62 -42.73
C TYR A 21 12.75 -0.77 -42.21
N GLU A 22 12.71 -0.99 -40.92
CA GLU A 22 13.04 -2.28 -40.31
C GLU A 22 12.01 -3.38 -40.68
N VAL A 23 10.74 -3.02 -40.86
CA VAL A 23 9.69 -3.92 -41.38
C VAL A 23 9.96 -4.26 -42.84
N ASP A 24 10.18 -3.26 -43.71
CA ASP A 24 10.48 -3.48 -45.14
C ASP A 24 11.73 -4.33 -45.32
N LYS A 25 12.78 -4.09 -44.57
CA LYS A 25 14.01 -4.88 -44.57
C LYS A 25 13.75 -6.33 -44.18
N PHE A 26 12.92 -6.59 -43.16
CA PHE A 26 12.55 -7.93 -42.77
C PHE A 26 11.76 -8.64 -43.88
N LEU A 27 10.77 -7.98 -44.44
CA LEU A 27 9.93 -8.51 -45.54
C LEU A 27 10.74 -8.82 -46.81
N ALA A 28 11.74 -8.02 -47.13
CA ALA A 28 12.64 -8.20 -48.26
C ALA A 28 13.56 -9.43 -48.11
N THR A 29 13.94 -9.77 -46.87
CA THR A 29 14.90 -10.84 -46.58
C THR A 29 14.22 -12.19 -46.26
N HIS A 30 12.95 -12.18 -45.87
CA HIS A 30 12.18 -13.38 -45.53
C HIS A 30 11.09 -13.63 -46.56
N LYS A 31 10.91 -14.88 -46.97
CA LYS A 31 9.76 -15.28 -47.79
C LYS A 31 8.50 -15.12 -46.94
N ALA A 32 7.90 -13.90 -47.01
CA ALA A 32 6.82 -13.49 -46.12
C ALA A 32 5.41 -14.00 -46.53
N ASN A 33 5.32 -14.95 -47.47
CA ASN A 33 4.03 -15.39 -47.99
C ASN A 33 3.14 -16.10 -46.98
N ASP A 34 3.68 -16.51 -45.84
CA ASP A 34 2.95 -17.18 -44.74
C ASP A 34 2.94 -16.38 -43.46
N ILE A 35 3.43 -15.12 -43.46
CA ILE A 35 3.40 -14.21 -42.29
C ILE A 35 2.19 -13.30 -42.39
N CYS A 36 1.29 -13.39 -41.41
CA CYS A 36 0.11 -12.52 -41.33
C CYS A 36 0.32 -11.31 -40.37
N MET A 37 1.15 -11.42 -39.34
CA MET A 37 1.35 -10.37 -38.36
C MET A 37 2.84 -10.15 -38.04
N ILE A 38 3.23 -8.87 -37.84
CA ILE A 38 4.55 -8.49 -37.32
C ILE A 38 4.36 -7.69 -36.04
N GLY A 39 4.76 -8.23 -34.90
CA GLY A 39 4.73 -7.55 -33.60
C GLY A 39 5.96 -6.66 -33.38
N CYS A 40 5.73 -5.47 -32.81
CA CYS A 40 6.73 -4.43 -32.55
C CYS A 40 7.04 -4.31 -31.06
N ASN A 41 8.29 -3.94 -30.73
CA ASN A 41 8.73 -3.77 -29.34
C ASN A 41 8.21 -2.44 -28.76
N VAL A 42 7.42 -2.51 -27.68
CA VAL A 42 6.86 -1.35 -26.98
C VAL A 42 7.86 -0.83 -25.96
N ILE A 43 8.31 0.41 -26.16
CA ILE A 43 9.22 1.13 -25.27
C ILE A 43 8.44 2.24 -24.54
N PHE A 44 8.48 2.30 -23.22
CA PHE A 44 7.86 3.38 -22.47
C PHE A 44 8.70 4.67 -22.53
N TYR A 45 8.08 5.78 -22.94
CA TYR A 45 8.65 7.12 -22.81
C TYR A 45 8.00 7.87 -21.64
N TYR A 46 8.76 8.06 -20.58
CA TYR A 46 8.33 8.83 -19.40
C TYR A 46 8.56 10.33 -19.65
N GLU A 47 7.52 11.05 -20.01
CA GLU A 47 7.58 12.46 -20.40
C GLU A 47 8.20 13.37 -19.34
N LYS A 48 7.78 13.23 -18.07
CA LYS A 48 8.30 14.03 -16.94
C LYS A 48 9.80 13.88 -16.73
N GLN A 49 10.35 12.71 -17.00
CA GLN A 49 11.76 12.37 -16.78
C GLN A 49 12.57 12.44 -18.07
N LYS A 50 11.91 12.60 -19.22
CA LYS A 50 12.50 12.51 -20.56
C LYS A 50 13.33 11.22 -20.74
N LEU A 51 12.80 10.09 -20.26
CA LEU A 51 13.51 8.83 -20.15
C LEU A 51 12.77 7.71 -20.89
N TYR A 52 13.50 6.98 -21.72
CA TYR A 52 13.05 5.75 -22.36
C TYR A 52 13.35 4.54 -21.48
N LYS A 53 12.39 3.61 -21.34
CA LYS A 53 12.59 2.34 -20.63
C LYS A 53 11.97 1.19 -21.40
N ASP A 54 12.79 0.19 -21.69
CA ASP A 54 12.38 -1.12 -22.23
C ASP A 54 12.01 -2.06 -21.08
N ASN A 55 10.87 -1.78 -20.44
CA ASN A 55 10.38 -2.53 -19.28
C ASN A 55 8.90 -2.90 -19.39
N HIS A 56 8.36 -3.00 -20.61
CA HIS A 56 7.04 -3.55 -20.83
C HIS A 56 6.98 -5.02 -20.36
N ALA A 57 5.86 -5.44 -19.75
CA ALA A 57 5.72 -6.78 -19.17
C ALA A 57 5.92 -7.93 -20.20
N LEU A 58 5.65 -7.65 -21.48
CA LEU A 58 5.80 -8.60 -22.58
C LEU A 58 7.08 -8.40 -23.41
N ASN A 59 8.05 -7.60 -22.95
CA ASN A 59 9.28 -7.33 -23.70
C ASN A 59 10.19 -8.57 -23.89
N PHE A 60 9.96 -9.62 -23.09
CA PHE A 60 10.69 -10.88 -23.21
C PHE A 60 10.60 -11.49 -24.63
N LYS A 61 9.51 -11.20 -25.39
CA LYS A 61 9.31 -11.63 -26.77
C LYS A 61 10.43 -11.17 -27.71
N PHE A 62 11.11 -10.09 -27.38
CA PHE A 62 12.10 -9.42 -28.21
C PHE A 62 13.56 -9.62 -27.76
N LYS A 63 13.78 -10.29 -26.62
CA LYS A 63 15.14 -10.45 -26.05
C LYS A 63 16.05 -11.41 -26.82
N SER A 64 15.46 -12.37 -27.51
CA SER A 64 16.22 -13.41 -28.24
C SER A 64 16.39 -13.10 -29.73
N GLY A 65 16.32 -11.83 -30.15
CA GLY A 65 16.37 -11.45 -31.54
C GLY A 65 15.04 -11.62 -32.28
N VAL A 66 15.08 -11.64 -33.60
CA VAL A 66 13.89 -11.87 -34.43
C VAL A 66 13.34 -13.27 -34.18
N GLN A 67 12.04 -13.33 -33.89
CA GLN A 67 11.32 -14.59 -33.68
C GLN A 67 10.20 -14.73 -34.72
N VAL A 68 10.10 -15.87 -35.39
CA VAL A 68 8.96 -16.21 -36.24
C VAL A 68 8.31 -17.47 -35.67
N LYS A 69 7.00 -17.43 -35.46
CA LYS A 69 6.24 -18.50 -34.82
C LYS A 69 4.97 -18.79 -35.58
N GLU A 70 4.59 -20.09 -35.65
CA GLU A 70 3.26 -20.49 -36.05
C GLU A 70 2.23 -19.88 -35.11
N ASN A 71 1.11 -19.36 -35.64
CA ASN A 71 0.08 -18.72 -34.81
C ASN A 71 -0.50 -19.70 -33.79
N TYR A 72 -0.68 -20.95 -34.15
CA TYR A 72 -1.14 -21.99 -33.23
C TYR A 72 -0.24 -22.14 -32.00
N ASN A 73 1.07 -21.90 -32.14
CA ASN A 73 2.09 -22.09 -31.11
C ASN A 73 2.61 -20.75 -30.55
N LEU A 74 1.83 -19.67 -30.59
CA LEU A 74 2.24 -18.39 -30.01
C LEU A 74 2.37 -18.44 -28.48
N ASP A 75 1.59 -19.29 -27.82
CA ASP A 75 1.64 -19.49 -26.36
C ASP A 75 1.67 -18.16 -25.57
N SER A 76 2.81 -17.85 -24.96
CA SER A 76 3.01 -16.58 -24.23
C SER A 76 3.40 -15.38 -25.10
N PHE A 77 3.60 -15.57 -26.41
CA PHE A 77 3.93 -14.49 -27.36
C PHE A 77 2.68 -13.71 -27.79
N ILE A 78 1.84 -13.38 -26.82
CA ILE A 78 0.57 -12.69 -27.03
C ILE A 78 0.75 -11.28 -27.59
N GLN A 79 -0.21 -10.85 -28.42
CA GLN A 79 -0.32 -9.49 -28.94
C GLN A 79 -1.61 -8.85 -28.44
N LEU A 80 -1.52 -7.62 -27.88
CA LEU A 80 -2.63 -6.98 -27.17
C LEU A 80 -3.01 -5.62 -27.74
N SER A 81 -2.12 -4.96 -28.50
CA SER A 81 -2.33 -3.62 -29.02
C SER A 81 -2.15 -3.61 -30.54
N ALA A 82 -3.14 -3.12 -31.25
CA ALA A 82 -3.12 -2.94 -32.69
C ALA A 82 -2.08 -1.88 -33.12
N ALA A 83 -1.80 -0.90 -32.27
CA ALA A 83 -0.79 0.11 -32.51
C ALA A 83 0.64 -0.45 -32.50
N SER A 84 0.88 -1.59 -31.86
CA SER A 84 2.20 -2.21 -31.78
C SER A 84 2.34 -3.46 -32.66
N CYS A 85 1.62 -3.54 -33.77
CA CYS A 85 1.82 -4.57 -34.77
C CYS A 85 1.46 -4.09 -36.18
N PHE A 86 1.98 -4.83 -37.17
CA PHE A 86 1.53 -4.76 -38.57
C PHE A 86 0.72 -6.01 -38.88
N MET A 87 -0.38 -5.84 -39.59
CA MET A 87 -1.25 -6.91 -40.09
C MET A 87 -1.29 -6.87 -41.59
N ASN A 88 -1.22 -8.05 -42.19
CA ASN A 88 -1.33 -8.20 -43.62
C ASN A 88 -2.81 -8.18 -44.01
N ILE A 89 -3.28 -7.13 -44.70
CA ILE A 89 -4.70 -6.97 -45.07
C ILE A 89 -5.19 -7.96 -46.10
N GLY A 90 -4.29 -8.66 -46.81
CA GLY A 90 -4.67 -9.77 -47.69
C GLY A 90 -5.29 -10.94 -46.95
N TYR A 91 -5.10 -11.03 -45.63
CA TYR A 91 -5.68 -12.04 -44.74
C TYR A 91 -6.74 -11.47 -43.80
N LEU A 92 -7.16 -10.21 -43.99
CA LEU A 92 -8.16 -9.53 -43.16
C LEU A 92 -9.54 -9.59 -43.90
N ASP A 93 -10.39 -10.54 -43.50
CA ASP A 93 -11.75 -10.64 -44.06
C ASP A 93 -12.79 -10.06 -43.10
N LYS A 94 -13.32 -8.89 -43.44
CA LYS A 94 -14.47 -8.22 -42.77
C LYS A 94 -14.40 -8.05 -41.25
N LEU A 95 -13.23 -8.19 -40.64
CA LEU A 95 -13.05 -8.02 -39.21
C LEU A 95 -13.05 -6.52 -38.87
N LEU A 96 -13.84 -6.14 -37.87
CA LEU A 96 -13.97 -4.76 -37.39
C LEU A 96 -13.74 -4.70 -35.87
N PHE A 97 -13.27 -3.54 -35.42
CA PHE A 97 -13.21 -3.28 -33.97
C PHE A 97 -14.61 -3.29 -33.36
N ASP A 98 -14.73 -3.90 -32.19
CA ASP A 98 -15.96 -3.85 -31.39
C ASP A 98 -16.04 -2.50 -30.65
N GLU A 99 -16.72 -1.52 -31.27
CA GLU A 99 -16.84 -0.16 -30.73
C GLU A 99 -17.57 -0.09 -29.38
N LYS A 100 -18.33 -1.12 -29.04
CA LYS A 100 -19.06 -1.21 -27.76
C LYS A 100 -18.18 -1.69 -26.63
N LEU A 101 -17.03 -2.29 -26.94
CA LEU A 101 -16.12 -2.86 -25.94
C LEU A 101 -15.21 -1.76 -25.38
N LYS A 102 -15.59 -1.21 -24.25
CA LYS A 102 -14.89 -0.13 -23.51
C LYS A 102 -14.74 -0.57 -22.04
N PRO A 103 -13.74 -0.08 -21.29
CA PRO A 103 -12.73 0.92 -21.66
C PRO A 103 -11.47 0.36 -22.30
N ASN A 104 -11.32 -0.95 -22.43
CA ASN A 104 -10.15 -1.62 -23.01
C ASN A 104 -10.53 -3.00 -23.57
N PHE A 105 -9.54 -3.70 -24.14
CA PHE A 105 -9.60 -5.03 -24.71
C PHE A 105 -10.13 -5.09 -26.15
N GLU A 106 -10.60 -3.99 -26.74
CA GLU A 106 -11.05 -3.90 -28.13
C GLU A 106 -9.93 -4.31 -29.11
N ASP A 107 -8.73 -3.78 -28.91
CA ASP A 107 -7.52 -4.12 -29.69
C ASP A 107 -7.16 -5.59 -29.54
N ALA A 108 -7.12 -6.07 -28.31
CA ALA A 108 -6.75 -7.44 -28.01
C ALA A 108 -7.75 -8.45 -28.62
N LYS A 109 -9.05 -8.17 -28.54
CA LYS A 109 -10.09 -8.97 -29.18
C LYS A 109 -9.89 -8.99 -30.69
N PHE A 110 -9.82 -7.84 -31.33
CA PHE A 110 -9.63 -7.67 -32.78
C PHE A 110 -8.42 -8.46 -33.29
N ILE A 111 -7.25 -8.31 -32.67
CA ILE A 111 -6.02 -8.98 -33.10
C ILE A 111 -6.15 -10.50 -32.94
N ASN A 112 -6.73 -10.96 -31.83
CA ASN A 112 -6.78 -12.39 -31.57
C ASN A 112 -7.86 -13.10 -32.38
N GLU A 113 -8.96 -12.45 -32.77
CA GLU A 113 -9.88 -12.91 -33.79
C GLU A 113 -9.17 -13.03 -35.15
N TYR A 114 -8.42 -12.01 -35.57
CA TYR A 114 -7.59 -12.06 -36.77
C TYR A 114 -6.59 -13.23 -36.79
N LEU A 115 -5.91 -13.46 -35.66
CA LEU A 115 -4.95 -14.56 -35.51
C LEU A 115 -5.64 -15.93 -35.51
N LEU A 116 -6.87 -16.05 -35.00
CA LEU A 116 -7.69 -17.25 -35.03
C LEU A 116 -8.14 -17.58 -36.45
N ASP A 117 -8.58 -16.59 -37.23
CA ASP A 117 -8.94 -16.79 -38.64
C ASP A 117 -7.72 -17.21 -39.47
N ASN A 118 -6.53 -16.83 -39.04
CA ASN A 118 -5.24 -17.10 -39.68
C ASN A 118 -4.36 -18.06 -38.87
N ILE A 119 -4.97 -19.05 -38.19
CA ILE A 119 -4.31 -19.93 -37.20
C ILE A 119 -3.17 -20.76 -37.81
N ASN A 120 -3.25 -21.10 -39.09
CA ASN A 120 -2.26 -21.88 -39.85
C ASN A 120 -1.12 -21.04 -40.44
N LEU A 121 -1.15 -19.72 -40.26
CA LEU A 121 -0.11 -18.81 -40.69
C LEU A 121 0.87 -18.52 -39.55
N LYS A 122 1.83 -17.59 -39.80
CA LYS A 122 2.90 -17.24 -38.87
C LYS A 122 2.81 -15.78 -38.45
N SER A 123 3.36 -15.49 -37.27
CA SER A 123 3.63 -14.16 -36.74
C SER A 123 5.11 -13.97 -36.50
N ALA A 124 5.64 -12.79 -36.86
CA ALA A 124 7.02 -12.39 -36.59
C ALA A 124 7.07 -11.35 -35.45
N PHE A 125 8.13 -11.34 -34.66
CA PHE A 125 8.37 -10.38 -33.58
C PHE A 125 9.74 -9.76 -33.78
N LEU A 126 9.78 -8.43 -34.04
CA LEU A 126 10.97 -7.71 -34.46
C LEU A 126 11.45 -6.75 -33.34
N PRO A 127 12.60 -7.01 -32.68
CA PRO A 127 13.10 -6.17 -31.61
C PRO A 127 13.56 -4.78 -32.07
N THR A 128 13.89 -4.63 -33.36
CA THR A 128 14.37 -3.36 -33.95
C THR A 128 13.23 -2.42 -34.30
N VAL A 129 12.00 -2.91 -34.45
CA VAL A 129 10.81 -2.12 -34.73
C VAL A 129 10.24 -1.60 -33.40
N LYS A 130 10.47 -0.33 -33.07
CA LYS A 130 10.15 0.22 -31.76
C LYS A 130 8.97 1.17 -31.82
N TYR A 131 7.94 0.87 -31.04
CA TYR A 131 6.79 1.72 -30.78
C TYR A 131 6.98 2.41 -29.43
N PHE A 132 6.92 3.75 -29.38
CA PHE A 132 7.14 4.53 -28.16
C PHE A 132 5.80 4.92 -27.54
N TYR A 133 5.43 4.19 -26.47
CA TYR A 133 4.25 4.50 -25.68
C TYR A 133 4.54 5.64 -24.69
N ARG A 134 3.83 6.75 -24.81
CA ARG A 134 4.05 7.97 -24.03
C ARG A 134 3.34 7.90 -22.68
N LYS A 135 4.10 7.85 -21.59
CA LYS A 135 3.62 8.02 -20.22
C LYS A 135 3.56 9.50 -19.86
N ARG A 136 2.37 10.11 -20.03
CA ARG A 136 2.11 11.54 -19.82
C ARG A 136 2.27 11.95 -18.35
N VAL A 137 2.57 13.24 -18.13
CA VAL A 137 2.68 13.83 -16.79
C VAL A 137 1.35 13.79 -16.05
N GLU A 138 0.25 13.98 -16.76
CA GLU A 138 -1.10 14.07 -16.20
C GLU A 138 -1.74 12.72 -15.86
N GLN A 139 -1.14 11.60 -16.25
CA GLN A 139 -1.67 10.24 -16.03
C GLN A 139 -3.14 10.09 -16.47
N ASN A 140 -3.50 10.68 -17.59
CA ASN A 140 -4.86 10.73 -18.14
C ASN A 140 -5.06 9.78 -19.33
N SER A 141 -4.21 8.76 -19.50
CA SER A 141 -4.45 7.74 -20.52
C SER A 141 -5.66 6.86 -20.16
N THR A 142 -6.34 6.31 -21.15
CA THR A 142 -7.48 5.40 -20.95
C THR A 142 -7.12 4.23 -20.04
N LEU A 143 -5.89 3.70 -20.16
CA LEU A 143 -5.39 2.61 -19.32
C LEU A 143 -5.16 3.03 -17.86
N ASP A 144 -4.81 4.30 -17.58
CA ASP A 144 -4.53 4.76 -16.22
C ASP A 144 -5.80 4.95 -15.37
N GLY A 145 -6.98 5.03 -15.99
CA GLY A 145 -8.27 5.25 -15.33
C GLY A 145 -9.29 4.11 -15.45
N LYS A 146 -8.96 3.02 -16.16
CA LYS A 146 -9.92 1.95 -16.48
C LYS A 146 -10.57 1.31 -15.25
N ASP A 147 -9.85 1.19 -14.15
CA ASP A 147 -10.33 0.64 -12.88
C ASP A 147 -11.37 1.51 -12.14
N LYS A 148 -11.65 2.71 -12.67
CA LYS A 148 -12.71 3.61 -12.18
C LYS A 148 -13.98 3.55 -13.05
N ILE A 149 -14.03 2.66 -14.02
CA ILE A 149 -15.13 2.49 -14.96
C ILE A 149 -15.80 1.13 -14.68
N LYS A 150 -17.12 1.11 -14.47
CA LYS A 150 -17.88 -0.11 -14.18
C LYS A 150 -17.74 -1.18 -15.26
N ASP A 151 -17.73 -0.75 -16.52
CA ASP A 151 -17.67 -1.62 -17.68
C ASP A 151 -16.37 -2.45 -17.74
N TYR A 152 -15.29 -1.97 -17.12
CA TYR A 152 -14.06 -2.73 -16.94
C TYR A 152 -14.27 -4.04 -16.18
N TYR A 153 -15.23 -4.08 -15.28
CA TYR A 153 -15.55 -5.25 -14.46
C TYR A 153 -16.75 -6.07 -14.98
N THR A 154 -17.60 -5.47 -15.81
CA THR A 154 -18.83 -6.12 -16.27
C THR A 154 -18.83 -6.40 -17.77
N MET A 155 -18.56 -5.39 -18.58
CA MET A 155 -18.59 -5.52 -20.05
C MET A 155 -17.37 -6.25 -20.58
N VAL A 156 -16.17 -5.90 -20.12
CA VAL A 156 -14.92 -6.50 -20.62
C VAL A 156 -14.84 -8.01 -20.34
N PRO A 157 -15.12 -8.51 -19.12
CA PRO A 157 -15.15 -9.96 -18.88
C PRO A 157 -16.24 -10.72 -19.65
N ASN A 158 -17.36 -10.09 -19.93
CA ASN A 158 -18.49 -10.70 -20.63
C ASN A 158 -18.29 -10.67 -22.15
N PHE A 159 -18.20 -9.47 -22.72
CA PHE A 159 -18.19 -9.29 -24.20
C PHE A 159 -16.77 -9.33 -24.79
N GLY A 160 -15.77 -9.04 -23.99
CA GLY A 160 -14.36 -9.18 -24.40
C GLY A 160 -13.89 -10.63 -24.28
N TYR A 161 -13.81 -11.14 -23.06
CA TYR A 161 -13.19 -12.45 -22.82
C TYR A 161 -14.08 -13.62 -23.21
N LEU A 162 -15.32 -13.69 -22.67
CA LEU A 162 -16.21 -14.84 -22.94
C LEU A 162 -16.59 -14.93 -24.41
N ASN A 163 -16.82 -13.83 -25.12
CA ASN A 163 -17.11 -13.88 -26.54
C ASN A 163 -15.90 -14.39 -27.32
N LEU A 164 -14.70 -13.87 -27.03
CA LEU A 164 -13.47 -14.37 -27.67
C LEU A 164 -13.31 -15.89 -27.48
N PHE A 165 -13.71 -16.46 -26.34
CA PHE A 165 -13.67 -17.89 -26.12
C PHE A 165 -14.79 -18.67 -26.84
N LYS A 166 -16.02 -18.11 -26.85
CA LYS A 166 -17.21 -18.80 -27.43
C LYS A 166 -17.24 -18.78 -28.95
N ASP A 167 -16.65 -17.76 -29.56
CA ASP A 167 -16.62 -17.59 -31.02
C ASP A 167 -15.60 -18.55 -31.69
N ILE A 168 -14.84 -19.31 -30.88
CA ILE A 168 -13.84 -20.25 -31.35
C ILE A 168 -14.53 -21.50 -31.93
N LYS A 169 -14.34 -21.72 -33.21
CA LYS A 169 -14.86 -22.90 -33.96
C LYS A 169 -14.00 -24.16 -33.84
N ILE A 170 -12.91 -24.11 -33.07
CA ILE A 170 -11.96 -25.21 -32.89
C ILE A 170 -12.30 -25.97 -31.59
N THR A 171 -12.00 -27.27 -31.56
CA THR A 171 -12.30 -28.17 -30.42
C THR A 171 -11.63 -27.77 -29.11
N LYS A 172 -10.50 -27.06 -29.18
CA LYS A 172 -9.74 -26.61 -27.99
C LYS A 172 -9.28 -25.17 -28.18
N VAL A 173 -9.49 -24.32 -27.18
CA VAL A 173 -9.02 -22.94 -27.17
C VAL A 173 -7.48 -22.90 -27.21
N PRO A 174 -6.85 -22.25 -28.21
CA PRO A 174 -5.40 -22.15 -28.30
C PRO A 174 -4.79 -21.44 -27.10
N TYR A 175 -3.59 -21.80 -26.68
CA TYR A 175 -2.95 -21.23 -25.48
C TYR A 175 -2.72 -19.73 -25.61
N PHE A 176 -2.44 -19.20 -26.79
CA PHE A 176 -2.26 -17.75 -26.94
C PHE A 176 -3.53 -16.98 -26.59
N VAL A 177 -4.71 -17.48 -27.00
CA VAL A 177 -6.00 -16.87 -26.67
C VAL A 177 -6.28 -16.95 -25.17
N GLN A 178 -6.04 -18.12 -24.56
CA GLN A 178 -6.14 -18.27 -23.10
C GLN A 178 -5.23 -17.27 -22.40
N ASN A 179 -4.01 -17.07 -22.89
CA ASN A 179 -3.00 -16.19 -22.30
C ASN A 179 -3.31 -14.70 -22.48
N VAL A 180 -3.97 -14.31 -23.57
CA VAL A 180 -4.46 -12.92 -23.75
C VAL A 180 -5.48 -12.58 -22.67
N VAL A 181 -6.45 -13.45 -22.44
CA VAL A 181 -7.46 -13.25 -21.39
C VAL A 181 -6.84 -13.36 -20.01
N LEU A 182 -5.98 -14.36 -19.77
CA LEU A 182 -5.28 -14.54 -18.50
C LEU A 182 -4.42 -13.32 -18.14
N TYR A 183 -3.79 -12.69 -19.13
CA TYR A 183 -2.99 -11.47 -18.93
C TYR A 183 -3.83 -10.32 -18.37
N ASP A 184 -4.99 -10.02 -18.97
CA ASP A 184 -5.81 -8.88 -18.53
C ASP A 184 -6.52 -9.20 -17.20
N ILE A 185 -7.07 -10.41 -17.01
CA ILE A 185 -7.63 -10.88 -15.73
C ILE A 185 -6.56 -10.83 -14.61
N PHE A 186 -5.31 -11.19 -14.90
CA PHE A 186 -4.23 -11.12 -13.92
C PHE A 186 -4.04 -9.72 -13.38
N TRP A 187 -4.06 -8.70 -14.24
CA TRP A 187 -3.93 -7.31 -13.78
C TRP A 187 -5.14 -6.84 -12.97
N GLN A 188 -6.35 -7.34 -13.29
CA GLN A 188 -7.54 -7.11 -12.46
C GLN A 188 -7.35 -7.74 -11.07
N ILE A 189 -7.02 -9.03 -11.01
CA ILE A 189 -6.80 -9.76 -9.75
C ILE A 189 -5.71 -9.09 -8.90
N LYS A 190 -4.56 -8.77 -9.51
CA LYS A 190 -3.45 -8.11 -8.83
C LYS A 190 -3.87 -6.75 -8.24
N THR A 191 -4.61 -5.97 -9.01
CA THR A 191 -5.13 -4.67 -8.55
C THR A 191 -6.09 -4.85 -7.40
N LEU A 192 -7.00 -5.80 -7.45
CA LEU A 192 -8.02 -6.03 -6.42
C LEU A 192 -7.46 -6.60 -5.13
N ILE A 193 -6.47 -7.51 -5.18
CA ILE A 193 -5.76 -7.98 -3.98
C ILE A 193 -5.05 -6.82 -3.26
N LEU A 194 -4.47 -5.89 -4.01
CA LEU A 194 -3.78 -4.74 -3.45
C LEU A 194 -4.72 -3.59 -3.06
N ASN A 195 -5.84 -3.44 -3.75
CA ASN A 195 -6.75 -2.31 -3.64
C ASN A 195 -8.22 -2.74 -3.78
N PRO A 196 -8.79 -3.52 -2.82
CA PRO A 196 -10.18 -4.02 -2.90
C PRO A 196 -11.22 -2.90 -2.97
N GLU A 197 -10.91 -1.68 -2.48
CA GLU A 197 -11.77 -0.50 -2.60
C GLU A 197 -12.06 -0.08 -4.05
N LYS A 198 -11.28 -0.55 -5.03
CA LYS A 198 -11.58 -0.31 -6.45
C LYS A 198 -12.95 -0.85 -6.87
N LEU A 199 -13.46 -1.85 -6.15
CA LEU A 199 -14.81 -2.39 -6.36
C LEU A 199 -15.93 -1.54 -5.72
N ALA A 200 -15.62 -0.46 -5.03
CA ALA A 200 -16.64 0.41 -4.43
C ALA A 200 -17.54 1.12 -5.46
N ILE A 201 -17.10 1.19 -6.73
CA ILE A 201 -17.91 1.72 -7.84
C ILE A 201 -19.04 0.76 -8.27
N LEU A 202 -18.96 -0.51 -7.90
CA LEU A 202 -19.95 -1.55 -8.20
C LEU A 202 -20.92 -1.70 -7.05
N ASN A 203 -22.21 -1.86 -7.38
CA ASN A 203 -23.19 -2.31 -6.41
C ASN A 203 -23.03 -3.82 -6.11
N ASN A 204 -23.86 -4.35 -5.21
CA ASN A 204 -23.72 -5.75 -4.78
C ASN A 204 -24.03 -6.77 -5.90
N GLU A 205 -24.99 -6.45 -6.78
CA GLU A 205 -25.35 -7.29 -7.93
C GLU A 205 -24.23 -7.27 -8.97
N GLU A 206 -23.68 -6.11 -9.28
CA GLU A 206 -22.53 -5.96 -10.18
C GLU A 206 -21.29 -6.68 -9.66
N LYS A 207 -21.03 -6.66 -8.35
CA LYS A 207 -19.93 -7.42 -7.73
C LYS A 207 -20.13 -8.93 -7.86
N LYS A 208 -21.36 -9.39 -7.67
CA LYS A 208 -21.73 -10.80 -7.83
C LYS A 208 -21.55 -11.23 -9.29
N LEU A 209 -22.07 -10.43 -10.23
CA LEU A 209 -21.90 -10.67 -11.67
C LEU A 209 -20.42 -10.74 -12.06
N PHE A 210 -19.60 -9.78 -11.61
CA PHE A 210 -18.16 -9.78 -11.90
C PHE A 210 -17.48 -11.07 -11.41
N LYS A 211 -17.81 -11.51 -10.20
CA LYS A 211 -17.29 -12.76 -9.65
C LYS A 211 -17.68 -13.96 -10.52
N GLU A 212 -18.97 -14.07 -10.89
CA GLU A 212 -19.47 -15.15 -11.77
C GLU A 212 -18.76 -15.14 -13.13
N LEU A 213 -18.60 -13.95 -13.73
CA LEU A 213 -17.88 -13.79 -15.00
C LEU A 213 -16.43 -14.25 -14.92
N LEU A 214 -15.72 -13.97 -13.82
CA LEU A 214 -14.36 -14.47 -13.63
C LEU A 214 -14.32 -16.00 -13.58
N PHE A 215 -15.20 -16.62 -12.80
CA PHE A 215 -15.28 -18.10 -12.74
C PHE A 215 -15.61 -18.72 -14.09
N GLU A 216 -16.56 -18.12 -14.85
CA GLU A 216 -16.88 -18.60 -16.21
C GLU A 216 -15.68 -18.51 -17.17
N ASN A 217 -14.95 -17.39 -17.14
CA ASN A 217 -13.75 -17.21 -17.97
C ASN A 217 -12.67 -18.24 -17.63
N PHE A 218 -12.45 -18.51 -16.34
CA PHE A 218 -11.47 -19.52 -15.93
C PHE A 218 -11.82 -20.94 -16.34
N LYS A 219 -13.06 -21.27 -16.70
CA LYS A 219 -13.39 -22.59 -17.26
C LYS A 219 -12.67 -22.85 -18.58
N PHE A 220 -12.42 -21.83 -19.38
CA PHE A 220 -11.75 -21.90 -20.68
C PHE A 220 -10.22 -21.83 -20.61
N ILE A 221 -9.64 -21.53 -19.44
CA ILE A 221 -8.20 -21.41 -19.25
C ILE A 221 -7.67 -22.67 -18.59
N ASP A 222 -6.80 -23.41 -19.25
CA ASP A 222 -6.23 -24.66 -18.74
C ASP A 222 -5.28 -24.40 -17.55
N SER A 223 -5.34 -25.27 -16.54
CA SER A 223 -4.43 -25.22 -15.39
C SER A 223 -2.96 -25.35 -15.79
N CYS A 224 -2.68 -26.18 -16.80
CA CYS A 224 -1.33 -26.31 -17.35
C CYS A 224 -0.83 -24.97 -17.92
N ASN A 225 -1.70 -24.25 -18.61
CA ASN A 225 -1.36 -22.95 -19.17
C ASN A 225 -1.09 -21.91 -18.10
N ILE A 226 -1.90 -21.86 -17.02
CA ILE A 226 -1.65 -20.99 -15.85
C ILE A 226 -0.27 -21.26 -15.25
N LYS A 227 0.12 -22.55 -15.10
CA LYS A 227 1.42 -22.97 -14.55
C LYS A 227 2.58 -22.49 -15.42
N ASN A 228 2.43 -22.53 -16.74
CA ASN A 228 3.49 -22.29 -17.72
C ASN A 228 3.52 -20.84 -18.27
N PHE A 229 2.51 -20.01 -18.02
CA PHE A 229 2.46 -18.66 -18.55
C PHE A 229 3.66 -17.83 -18.08
N ASN A 230 4.50 -17.40 -19.04
CA ASN A 230 5.75 -16.71 -18.76
C ASN A 230 5.56 -15.19 -18.76
N LEU A 231 5.16 -14.65 -17.62
CA LEU A 231 5.06 -13.22 -17.35
C LEU A 231 5.77 -12.92 -16.03
N HIS A 232 6.77 -12.04 -16.05
CA HIS A 232 7.59 -11.72 -14.85
C HIS A 232 6.76 -11.31 -13.61
N ALA A 233 5.70 -10.54 -13.80
CA ALA A 233 4.83 -10.12 -12.68
C ALA A 233 3.84 -11.21 -12.24
N PHE A 234 3.71 -12.31 -12.99
CA PHE A 234 2.83 -13.46 -12.72
C PHE A 234 3.65 -14.56 -12.04
N ASP A 235 4.07 -14.25 -10.81
CA ASP A 235 4.94 -15.10 -10.02
C ASP A 235 4.23 -16.28 -9.35
N PHE A 236 4.98 -17.05 -8.58
CA PHE A 236 4.49 -18.23 -7.86
C PHE A 236 3.26 -17.94 -6.98
N PHE A 237 3.21 -16.78 -6.32
CA PHE A 237 2.07 -16.38 -5.48
C PHE A 237 0.77 -16.31 -6.27
N TYR A 238 0.78 -15.63 -7.42
CA TYR A 238 -0.42 -15.50 -8.26
C TYR A 238 -0.82 -16.82 -8.92
N LYS A 239 0.14 -17.59 -9.42
CA LYS A 239 -0.13 -18.91 -10.01
C LYS A 239 -0.81 -19.83 -9.01
N LYS A 240 -0.24 -19.95 -7.81
CA LYS A 240 -0.79 -20.78 -6.73
C LYS A 240 -2.18 -20.28 -6.31
N GLY A 241 -2.34 -18.98 -6.09
CA GLY A 241 -3.61 -18.40 -5.68
C GLY A 241 -4.71 -18.55 -6.72
N ILE A 242 -4.43 -18.31 -8.01
CA ILE A 242 -5.40 -18.46 -9.11
C ILE A 242 -5.82 -19.92 -9.26
N LEU A 243 -4.88 -20.86 -9.24
CA LEU A 243 -5.21 -22.29 -9.33
C LEU A 243 -6.10 -22.72 -8.16
N ASN A 244 -5.75 -22.31 -6.94
CA ASN A 244 -6.55 -22.63 -5.76
C ASN A 244 -7.94 -21.99 -5.82
N TYR A 245 -8.01 -20.68 -6.09
CA TYR A 245 -9.25 -19.91 -5.99
C TYR A 245 -10.27 -20.26 -7.10
N PHE A 246 -9.81 -20.43 -8.36
CA PHE A 246 -10.68 -20.63 -9.52
C PHE A 246 -10.74 -22.05 -10.02
N LYS A 247 -9.73 -22.90 -9.77
CA LYS A 247 -9.65 -24.27 -10.27
C LYS A 247 -9.78 -25.33 -9.19
N ASN A 248 -9.71 -24.95 -7.90
CA ASN A 248 -9.63 -25.88 -6.78
C ASN A 248 -8.45 -26.85 -6.92
N GLU A 249 -7.34 -26.36 -7.48
CA GLU A 249 -6.10 -27.10 -7.67
C GLU A 249 -4.96 -26.44 -6.88
N ASP A 250 -3.90 -27.19 -6.61
CA ASP A 250 -2.65 -26.65 -6.05
C ASP A 250 -1.47 -26.91 -7.00
N LEU A 251 -0.39 -26.17 -6.83
CA LEU A 251 0.85 -26.45 -7.53
C LEU A 251 1.48 -27.73 -6.93
N SER A 252 1.97 -28.60 -7.81
CA SER A 252 2.66 -29.83 -7.41
C SER A 252 3.94 -29.58 -6.62
N GLU A 253 4.57 -28.44 -6.85
CA GLU A 253 5.78 -28.02 -6.17
C GLU A 253 5.48 -26.86 -5.21
N ASN A 254 5.82 -27.06 -3.95
CA ASN A 254 5.74 -26.02 -2.94
C ASN A 254 7.12 -25.41 -2.67
N ILE A 255 7.16 -24.09 -2.54
CA ILE A 255 8.41 -23.31 -2.42
C ILE A 255 8.40 -22.53 -1.11
N ALA A 256 9.52 -22.55 -0.40
CA ALA A 256 9.82 -21.67 0.70
C ALA A 256 10.93 -20.68 0.28
N PHE A 257 10.69 -19.41 0.47
CA PHE A 257 11.59 -18.31 0.11
C PHE A 257 12.33 -17.81 1.35
N ILE A 258 13.64 -17.73 1.29
CA ILE A 258 14.44 -16.98 2.26
C ILE A 258 14.40 -15.50 1.81
N GLU A 259 13.58 -14.71 2.49
CA GLU A 259 13.25 -13.33 2.07
C GLU A 259 14.25 -12.31 2.60
N SER A 260 14.73 -12.48 3.85
CA SER A 260 15.69 -11.55 4.44
C SER A 260 16.58 -12.21 5.49
N ILE A 261 17.67 -11.54 5.82
CA ILE A 261 18.67 -11.95 6.80
C ILE A 261 18.78 -10.86 7.85
N ASP A 262 18.69 -11.23 9.14
CA ASP A 262 18.98 -10.39 10.29
C ASP A 262 20.38 -10.77 10.82
N ASP A 263 21.39 -10.00 10.41
CA ASP A 263 22.78 -10.22 10.75
C ASP A 263 23.15 -9.92 12.21
N LYS A 264 22.27 -9.26 12.97
CA LYS A 264 22.47 -9.01 14.40
C LYS A 264 22.14 -10.23 15.25
N ASN A 265 21.00 -10.87 14.92
CA ASN A 265 20.44 -11.95 15.70
C ASN A 265 20.75 -13.33 15.12
N ASP A 266 21.48 -13.41 14.01
CA ASP A 266 21.72 -14.64 13.24
C ASP A 266 20.42 -15.33 12.83
N GLU A 267 19.47 -14.54 12.34
CA GLU A 267 18.16 -15.03 11.94
C GLU A 267 17.90 -14.82 10.46
N ILE A 268 17.14 -15.74 9.89
CA ILE A 268 16.59 -15.63 8.53
C ILE A 268 15.08 -15.58 8.57
N LEU A 269 14.50 -14.77 7.70
CA LEU A 269 13.06 -14.74 7.45
C LEU A 269 12.73 -15.67 6.30
N ILE A 270 11.89 -16.64 6.57
CA ILE A 270 11.35 -17.57 5.59
C ILE A 270 9.89 -17.26 5.36
N LYS A 271 9.46 -17.31 4.10
CA LYS A 271 8.05 -17.27 3.74
C LYS A 271 7.66 -18.40 2.81
N TYR A 272 6.44 -18.89 2.97
CA TYR A 272 5.80 -19.81 2.03
C TYR A 272 4.29 -19.56 1.99
N TYR A 273 3.62 -20.08 0.95
CA TYR A 273 2.20 -19.85 0.73
C TYR A 273 1.40 -21.15 0.88
N PHE A 274 0.20 -21.05 1.43
CA PHE A 274 -0.71 -22.16 1.63
C PHE A 274 -2.17 -21.73 1.55
N ASN A 275 -3.07 -22.68 1.41
CA ASN A 275 -4.53 -22.48 1.30
C ASN A 275 -5.32 -23.15 2.44
N ASP A 276 -4.78 -24.21 3.04
CA ASP A 276 -5.42 -24.92 4.16
C ASP A 276 -4.80 -24.49 5.50
N VAL A 277 -5.61 -23.85 6.34
CA VAL A 277 -5.19 -23.39 7.68
C VAL A 277 -4.86 -24.54 8.65
N ASN A 278 -5.34 -25.74 8.37
CA ASN A 278 -5.13 -26.94 9.18
C ASN A 278 -3.86 -27.70 8.80
N HIS A 279 -3.08 -27.22 7.82
CA HIS A 279 -1.86 -27.90 7.40
C HIS A 279 -0.83 -28.02 8.55
N LYS A 280 -0.17 -29.18 8.60
CA LYS A 280 0.90 -29.44 9.58
C LYS A 280 2.24 -29.03 9.00
N THR A 281 2.94 -28.12 9.68
CA THR A 281 4.29 -27.71 9.29
C THR A 281 5.33 -28.32 10.20
N LYS A 282 6.39 -28.91 9.62
CA LYS A 282 7.58 -29.39 10.32
C LYS A 282 8.79 -28.65 9.76
N ILE A 283 9.64 -28.09 10.63
CA ILE A 283 10.84 -27.36 10.26
C ILE A 283 12.02 -28.01 10.98
N LEU A 284 13.04 -28.37 10.21
CA LEU A 284 14.26 -29.00 10.72
C LEU A 284 15.48 -28.17 10.33
N LEU A 285 16.38 -27.96 11.28
CA LEU A 285 17.73 -27.43 11.07
C LEU A 285 18.72 -28.56 11.41
N ASP A 286 19.52 -29.00 10.44
CA ASP A 286 20.45 -30.14 10.56
C ASP A 286 19.79 -31.40 11.17
N ASN A 287 18.56 -31.70 10.73
CA ASN A 287 17.66 -32.78 11.19
C ASN A 287 17.01 -32.57 12.56
N ASP A 288 17.38 -31.53 13.32
CA ASP A 288 16.74 -31.21 14.61
C ASP A 288 15.52 -30.32 14.41
N VAL A 289 14.49 -30.48 15.22
CA VAL A 289 13.29 -29.63 15.17
C VAL A 289 13.66 -28.19 15.53
N ALA A 290 13.41 -27.29 14.62
CA ALA A 290 13.70 -25.88 14.79
C ALA A 290 12.75 -25.20 15.78
N ILE A 291 13.31 -24.39 16.69
CA ILE A 291 12.51 -23.55 17.60
C ILE A 291 12.10 -22.27 16.88
N VAL A 292 10.81 -22.12 16.64
CA VAL A 292 10.23 -20.92 16.03
C VAL A 292 9.80 -19.95 17.12
N LYS A 293 10.53 -18.86 17.28
CA LYS A 293 10.22 -17.83 18.29
C LYS A 293 9.22 -16.79 17.76
N HIS A 294 9.33 -16.42 16.50
CA HIS A 294 8.49 -15.43 15.87
C HIS A 294 7.94 -15.96 14.56
N SER A 295 6.63 -15.92 14.44
CA SER A 295 5.94 -16.28 13.20
C SER A 295 4.75 -15.36 12.94
N LYS A 296 4.24 -15.39 11.71
CA LYS A 296 3.09 -14.62 11.25
C LYS A 296 2.37 -15.36 10.15
N ILE A 297 1.05 -15.40 10.20
CA ILE A 297 0.20 -15.75 9.07
C ILE A 297 -0.39 -14.45 8.54
N ARG A 298 -0.05 -14.12 7.31
CA ARG A 298 -0.63 -13.01 6.58
C ARG A 298 -1.72 -13.54 5.66
N GLN A 299 -2.83 -12.81 5.54
CA GLN A 299 -3.96 -13.14 4.69
C GLN A 299 -3.99 -12.23 3.47
N TYR A 300 -4.34 -12.79 2.32
CA TYR A 300 -4.63 -12.06 1.10
C TYR A 300 -6.05 -12.37 0.67
N ASP A 301 -6.85 -11.35 0.46
CA ASP A 301 -8.25 -11.48 0.07
C ASP A 301 -8.44 -11.12 -1.40
N LEU A 302 -9.37 -11.80 -2.04
CA LEU A 302 -9.88 -11.47 -3.36
C LEU A 302 -11.40 -11.57 -3.32
N LEU A 303 -12.07 -10.47 -3.68
CA LEU A 303 -13.53 -10.37 -3.59
C LEU A 303 -14.00 -10.67 -2.15
N ASP A 304 -14.81 -11.70 -1.96
CA ASP A 304 -15.40 -12.08 -0.68
C ASP A 304 -14.74 -13.30 -0.01
N LYS A 305 -13.58 -13.77 -0.52
CA LYS A 305 -12.90 -14.96 -0.02
C LYS A 305 -11.40 -14.72 0.10
N VAL A 306 -10.79 -15.54 0.93
CA VAL A 306 -9.32 -15.62 1.01
C VAL A 306 -8.76 -16.16 -0.29
N PHE A 307 -7.84 -15.41 -0.89
CA PHE A 307 -7.10 -15.81 -2.08
C PHE A 307 -5.96 -16.76 -1.74
N LEU A 308 -5.18 -16.41 -0.68
CA LEU A 308 -4.05 -17.20 -0.24
C LEU A 308 -3.57 -16.73 1.14
N TYR A 309 -2.94 -17.62 1.89
CA TYR A 309 -2.20 -17.30 3.12
C TYR A 309 -0.70 -17.32 2.86
N GLU A 310 0.03 -16.45 3.57
CA GLU A 310 1.49 -16.41 3.62
C GLU A 310 1.95 -16.68 5.05
N LYS A 311 2.71 -17.76 5.27
CA LYS A 311 3.42 -18.00 6.54
C LYS A 311 4.77 -17.31 6.48
N ARG A 312 5.10 -16.56 7.51
CA ARG A 312 6.38 -15.88 7.73
C ARG A 312 6.98 -16.41 9.02
N ILE A 313 8.24 -16.80 8.98
CA ILE A 313 8.90 -17.45 10.14
C ILE A 313 10.32 -16.91 10.25
N TRP A 314 10.68 -16.45 11.45
CA TRP A 314 12.06 -16.14 11.79
C TRP A 314 12.73 -17.34 12.42
N LEU A 315 13.84 -17.78 11.82
CA LEU A 315 14.64 -18.89 12.30
C LEU A 315 16.05 -18.43 12.65
N LYS A 316 16.50 -18.80 13.85
CA LYS A 316 17.88 -18.55 14.28
C LYS A 316 18.80 -19.62 13.72
N LEU A 317 19.90 -19.19 13.08
CA LEU A 317 20.95 -20.06 12.56
C LEU A 317 22.12 -20.11 13.52
N LYS A 318 22.77 -21.25 13.62
CA LYS A 318 24.13 -21.39 14.17
C LYS A 318 25.14 -21.21 13.04
N ASN A 319 26.39 -20.89 13.39
CA ASN A 319 27.44 -20.68 12.38
C ASN A 319 27.76 -21.94 11.54
N ASP A 320 27.47 -23.11 12.09
CA ASP A 320 27.69 -24.43 11.51
C ASP A 320 26.44 -25.08 10.90
N THR A 321 25.30 -24.38 10.93
CA THR A 321 24.03 -24.89 10.36
C THR A 321 24.19 -25.11 8.85
N LYS A 322 23.99 -26.34 8.37
CA LYS A 322 24.17 -26.72 6.97
C LYS A 322 22.84 -26.81 6.22
N THR A 323 21.85 -27.42 6.82
CA THR A 323 20.59 -27.75 6.14
C THR A 323 19.36 -27.15 6.81
N LEU A 324 18.36 -26.87 6.00
CA LEU A 324 17.04 -26.46 6.42
C LEU A 324 16.01 -27.23 5.63
N ASP A 325 15.18 -27.98 6.32
CA ASP A 325 14.06 -28.69 5.75
C ASP A 325 12.74 -28.13 6.27
N ILE A 326 11.85 -27.78 5.36
CA ILE A 326 10.49 -27.33 5.68
C ILE A 326 9.53 -28.29 5.00
N CYS A 327 8.66 -28.92 5.76
CA CYS A 327 7.66 -29.84 5.24
C CYS A 327 6.25 -29.36 5.59
N ILE A 328 5.36 -29.38 4.62
CA ILE A 328 3.92 -29.16 4.79
C ILE A 328 3.23 -30.50 4.49
N ASN A 329 2.45 -31.02 5.45
CA ASN A 329 1.76 -32.33 5.33
C ASN A 329 2.71 -33.42 4.81
N SER A 330 3.93 -33.46 5.34
CA SER A 330 5.03 -34.38 4.97
C SER A 330 5.68 -34.13 3.59
N GLN A 331 5.20 -33.17 2.82
CA GLN A 331 5.83 -32.78 1.55
C GLN A 331 6.92 -31.74 1.81
N LYS A 332 8.16 -32.03 1.41
CA LYS A 332 9.30 -31.10 1.54
C LYS A 332 9.19 -29.94 0.53
N LEU A 333 9.39 -28.71 0.98
CA LEU A 333 9.41 -27.53 0.15
C LEU A 333 10.79 -27.31 -0.48
N LYS A 334 10.82 -26.84 -1.73
CA LYS A 334 12.06 -26.34 -2.35
C LYS A 334 12.44 -25.01 -1.73
N LEU A 335 13.72 -24.85 -1.34
CA LEU A 335 14.22 -23.58 -0.82
C LEU A 335 14.71 -22.68 -1.95
N VAL A 336 14.30 -21.41 -1.90
CA VAL A 336 14.73 -20.39 -2.86
C VAL A 336 15.35 -19.21 -2.12
N PHE A 337 16.53 -18.79 -2.57
CA PHE A 337 17.23 -17.61 -2.08
C PHE A 337 17.84 -16.83 -3.25
N ASN A 338 17.56 -15.53 -3.35
CA ASN A 338 17.96 -14.65 -4.46
C ASN A 338 17.62 -15.27 -5.83
N ASP A 339 16.38 -15.68 -6.01
CA ASP A 339 15.80 -16.28 -7.23
C ASP A 339 16.48 -17.60 -7.68
N ARG A 340 17.23 -18.26 -6.79
CA ARG A 340 17.88 -19.54 -7.04
C ARG A 340 17.42 -20.60 -6.07
N CYS A 341 17.14 -21.80 -6.59
CA CYS A 341 16.96 -22.96 -5.73
C CYS A 341 18.28 -23.29 -5.05
N ILE A 342 18.22 -23.56 -3.74
CA ILE A 342 19.35 -23.95 -2.92
C ILE A 342 19.09 -25.27 -2.21
N ASN A 343 20.11 -26.11 -2.07
CA ASN A 343 20.02 -27.39 -1.36
C ASN A 343 20.57 -27.31 0.07
N ASP A 344 21.40 -26.29 0.34
CA ASP A 344 22.01 -26.02 1.64
C ASP A 344 22.06 -24.52 1.96
N LEU A 345 22.44 -24.18 3.18
CA LEU A 345 22.52 -22.81 3.65
C LEU A 345 23.87 -22.11 3.43
N SER A 346 24.82 -22.72 2.73
CA SER A 346 26.17 -22.17 2.56
C SER A 346 26.19 -20.77 1.96
N LEU A 347 25.34 -20.52 0.94
CA LEU A 347 25.21 -19.19 0.33
C LEU A 347 24.60 -18.17 1.29
N VAL A 348 23.61 -18.58 2.08
CA VAL A 348 22.94 -17.75 3.09
C VAL A 348 23.92 -17.33 4.17
N LEU A 349 24.70 -18.27 4.70
CA LEU A 349 25.72 -18.03 5.73
C LEU A 349 26.85 -17.10 5.22
N LYS A 350 27.26 -17.25 3.96
CA LYS A 350 28.22 -16.32 3.33
C LYS A 350 27.68 -14.89 3.30
N VAL A 351 26.42 -14.71 2.94
CA VAL A 351 25.78 -13.38 2.92
C VAL A 351 25.67 -12.82 4.33
N LEU A 352 25.27 -13.64 5.31
CA LEU A 352 25.18 -13.29 6.73
C LEU A 352 26.53 -12.78 7.25
N ALA A 353 27.61 -13.54 7.02
CA ALA A 353 28.96 -13.18 7.44
C ALA A 353 29.44 -11.86 6.80
N LYS A 354 29.14 -11.66 5.51
CA LYS A 354 29.45 -10.41 4.80
C LYS A 354 28.72 -9.21 5.40
N GLN A 355 27.45 -9.35 5.73
CA GLN A 355 26.65 -8.28 6.34
C GLN A 355 27.17 -7.93 7.74
N LYS A 356 27.47 -8.93 8.57
CA LYS A 356 28.11 -8.74 9.89
C LYS A 356 29.41 -7.92 9.78
N LYS A 357 30.29 -8.28 8.83
CA LYS A 357 31.55 -7.56 8.61
C LYS A 357 31.34 -6.11 8.19
N GLN A 358 30.32 -5.84 7.38
CA GLN A 358 29.97 -4.47 6.98
C GLN A 358 29.43 -3.64 8.13
N ARG A 359 28.68 -4.26 9.06
CA ARG A 359 28.08 -3.61 10.23
C ARG A 359 29.07 -3.36 11.38
N SER A 360 30.19 -4.04 11.43
CA SER A 360 31.18 -3.99 12.55
C SER A 360 31.75 -2.58 12.86
N LYS A 361 31.40 -1.56 12.08
CA LYS A 361 31.76 -0.14 12.29
C LYS A 361 30.63 0.66 12.97
N ASN A 362 30.06 0.14 14.06
CA ASN A 362 29.00 0.81 14.82
C ASN A 362 29.50 2.15 15.37
N SER A 363 28.81 3.23 15.02
CA SER A 363 29.07 4.57 15.53
C SER A 363 28.36 4.87 16.86
N ASN A 364 27.43 4.00 17.26
CA ASN A 364 26.50 4.18 18.38
C ASN A 364 25.70 5.51 18.29
N LEU A 365 25.44 5.96 17.07
CA LEU A 365 24.66 7.18 16.81
C LEU A 365 23.21 6.85 16.48
N TRP A 366 22.29 7.46 17.23
CA TRP A 366 20.85 7.38 16.98
C TRP A 366 20.33 8.71 16.44
N LEU A 367 19.65 8.70 15.30
CA LEU A 367 19.00 9.86 14.72
C LEU A 367 17.50 9.83 15.00
N PHE A 368 16.98 10.96 15.45
CA PHE A 368 15.57 11.14 15.77
C PHE A 368 14.93 12.10 14.79
N ALA A 369 13.68 11.84 14.43
CA ALA A 369 12.87 12.72 13.60
C ALA A 369 11.38 12.59 13.94
N ASP A 370 10.70 13.73 14.02
CA ASP A 370 9.27 13.80 13.81
C ASP A 370 9.02 14.19 12.35
N MET A 371 8.44 15.32 12.02
CA MET A 371 8.46 15.86 10.66
C MET A 371 9.69 16.74 10.44
N SER A 372 10.18 16.86 9.21
CA SER A 372 11.34 17.70 8.93
C SER A 372 11.15 19.20 9.25
N TRP A 373 9.91 19.65 9.33
CA TRP A 373 9.53 21.06 9.56
C TRP A 373 8.82 21.31 10.90
N ARG A 374 8.49 20.26 11.65
CA ARG A 374 7.76 20.34 12.92
C ARG A 374 8.20 19.22 13.86
N ALA A 375 8.34 19.53 15.11
CA ALA A 375 8.57 18.58 16.20
C ALA A 375 7.29 18.41 17.04
N ASP A 376 7.40 18.05 18.30
CA ASP A 376 6.31 17.86 19.26
C ASP A 376 5.50 16.57 19.03
N ASP A 377 6.22 15.51 18.64
CA ASP A 377 5.65 14.17 18.54
C ASP A 377 6.53 13.16 19.31
N ASN A 378 6.29 11.88 19.13
CA ASN A 378 6.90 10.82 19.94
C ASN A 378 8.44 10.84 19.91
N ALA A 379 9.07 11.21 18.77
CA ALA A 379 10.51 11.24 18.69
C ALA A 379 11.12 12.39 19.51
N GLU A 380 10.50 13.57 19.56
CA GLU A 380 10.95 14.66 20.44
C GLU A 380 10.89 14.24 21.91
N HIS A 381 9.76 13.67 22.35
CA HIS A 381 9.57 13.26 23.74
C HIS A 381 10.53 12.16 24.17
N LEU A 382 10.82 11.19 23.28
CA LEU A 382 11.79 10.14 23.54
C LEU A 382 13.22 10.68 23.53
N TYR A 383 13.57 11.58 22.61
CA TYR A 383 14.87 12.23 22.54
C TYR A 383 15.18 13.00 23.82
N ARG A 384 14.24 13.81 24.30
CA ARG A 384 14.36 14.56 25.55
C ARG A 384 14.61 13.63 26.74
N TYR A 385 13.87 12.53 26.82
CA TYR A 385 14.07 11.51 27.86
C TYR A 385 15.49 10.93 27.80
N ILE A 386 15.99 10.58 26.62
CA ILE A 386 17.33 9.99 26.46
C ILE A 386 18.42 11.02 26.79
N MET A 387 18.28 12.24 26.35
CA MET A 387 19.20 13.33 26.65
C MET A 387 19.35 13.53 28.16
N GLN A 388 18.24 13.47 28.91
CA GLN A 388 18.23 13.68 30.37
C GLN A 388 18.73 12.45 31.16
N ASN A 389 18.36 11.26 30.76
CA ASN A 389 18.58 10.04 31.54
C ASN A 389 19.74 9.16 31.04
N HIS A 390 20.15 9.35 29.78
CA HIS A 390 21.19 8.57 29.10
C HIS A 390 22.17 9.44 28.29
N PRO A 391 22.83 10.45 28.93
CA PRO A 391 23.64 11.47 28.23
C PRO A 391 24.84 10.88 27.47
N LYS A 392 25.27 9.67 27.79
CA LYS A 392 26.35 8.95 27.05
C LYS A 392 25.91 8.41 25.70
N GLN A 393 24.59 8.30 25.43
CA GLN A 393 24.08 7.86 24.14
C GLN A 393 24.27 8.98 23.11
N LYS A 394 24.99 8.71 22.03
CA LYS A 394 25.15 9.67 20.92
C LYS A 394 23.83 9.80 20.15
N THR A 395 23.26 11.00 20.18
CA THR A 395 22.00 11.30 19.52
C THR A 395 22.07 12.60 18.72
N ALA A 396 21.19 12.75 17.72
CA ALA A 396 20.90 14.00 17.05
C ALA A 396 19.43 14.02 16.60
N PHE A 397 18.82 15.21 16.56
CA PHE A 397 17.44 15.39 16.16
C PHE A 397 17.36 16.15 14.83
N ILE A 398 16.64 15.60 13.87
CA ILE A 398 16.49 16.14 12.51
C ILE A 398 15.35 17.16 12.53
N LEU A 399 15.67 18.43 12.26
CA LEU A 399 14.69 19.51 12.17
C LEU A 399 15.21 20.63 11.29
N SER A 400 14.37 21.16 10.41
CA SER A 400 14.71 22.30 9.56
C SER A 400 14.96 23.57 10.41
N LYS A 401 15.97 24.35 10.03
CA LYS A 401 16.23 25.66 10.65
C LYS A 401 15.05 26.63 10.56
N ASN A 402 14.17 26.43 9.56
CA ASN A 402 12.98 27.26 9.35
C ASN A 402 11.77 26.80 10.17
N SER A 403 11.90 25.74 10.97
CA SER A 403 10.84 25.27 11.86
C SER A 403 10.60 26.26 13.00
N THR A 404 9.35 26.49 13.36
CA THR A 404 8.95 27.27 14.54
C THR A 404 9.44 26.62 15.84
N ASP A 405 9.67 25.31 15.85
CA ASP A 405 10.18 24.57 17.00
C ASP A 405 11.70 24.66 17.17
N TYR A 406 12.42 25.10 16.12
CA TYR A 406 13.88 25.09 16.12
C TYR A 406 14.48 25.94 17.26
N PRO A 407 14.05 27.21 17.51
CA PRO A 407 14.56 28.01 18.60
C PRO A 407 14.31 27.40 19.99
N ARG A 408 13.11 26.84 20.21
CA ARG A 408 12.70 26.18 21.45
C ARG A 408 13.61 24.99 21.76
N LEU A 409 13.76 24.07 20.84
CA LEU A 409 14.56 22.85 21.02
C LEU A 409 16.06 23.15 21.11
N LYS A 410 16.54 24.18 20.41
CA LYS A 410 17.92 24.65 20.55
C LYS A 410 18.20 25.18 21.95
N LYS A 411 17.27 25.95 22.51
CA LYS A 411 17.37 26.47 23.91
C LYS A 411 17.35 25.32 24.91
N GLU A 412 16.61 24.25 24.65
CA GLU A 412 16.57 23.04 25.48
C GLU A 412 17.85 22.16 25.37
N GLY A 413 18.80 22.52 24.53
CA GLY A 413 20.06 21.78 24.35
C GLY A 413 20.00 20.61 23.34
N PHE A 414 18.96 20.52 22.50
CA PHE A 414 18.90 19.51 21.46
C PHE A 414 20.02 19.68 20.43
N ARG A 415 20.68 18.60 20.05
CA ARG A 415 21.62 18.58 18.91
C ARG A 415 20.81 18.51 17.61
N LEU A 416 20.47 19.69 17.08
CA LEU A 416 19.62 19.81 15.89
C LEU A 416 20.42 19.72 14.59
N VAL A 417 19.84 19.05 13.57
CA VAL A 417 20.44 18.85 12.26
C VAL A 417 19.43 19.18 11.15
N ASP A 418 19.76 20.18 10.31
CA ASP A 418 18.91 20.52 9.17
C ASP A 418 18.99 19.44 8.09
N PRO A 419 17.84 18.86 7.62
CA PRO A 419 17.81 17.81 6.63
C PRO A 419 18.33 18.22 5.23
N ARG A 420 18.52 19.52 4.98
CA ARG A 420 19.10 20.05 3.73
C ARG A 420 20.60 20.19 3.79
N SER A 421 21.24 19.98 4.96
CA SER A 421 22.69 20.16 5.15
C SER A 421 23.48 18.95 4.67
N PHE A 422 24.73 19.17 4.24
CA PHE A 422 25.67 18.08 3.98
C PHE A 422 25.97 17.26 5.24
N TYR A 423 25.91 17.91 6.41
CA TYR A 423 26.12 17.26 7.69
C TYR A 423 25.03 16.23 7.99
N PHE A 424 23.78 16.47 7.58
CA PHE A 424 22.70 15.48 7.65
C PHE A 424 23.04 14.22 6.86
N LYS A 425 23.54 14.36 5.59
CA LYS A 425 23.93 13.23 4.75
C LYS A 425 25.05 12.41 5.39
N TYR A 426 26.00 13.07 6.04
CA TYR A 426 27.07 12.39 6.78
C TYR A 426 26.51 11.65 7.99
N LEU A 427 25.69 12.27 8.81
CA LEU A 427 25.12 11.65 10.02
C LEU A 427 24.18 10.49 9.70
N ILE A 428 23.32 10.62 8.70
CA ILE A 428 22.39 9.55 8.33
C ILE A 428 23.16 8.32 7.79
N TYR A 429 24.27 8.54 7.10
CA TYR A 429 25.17 7.46 6.68
C TYR A 429 25.85 6.78 7.88
N LYS A 430 26.27 7.55 8.90
CA LYS A 430 26.94 7.05 10.10
C LYS A 430 25.98 6.46 11.13
N ALA A 431 24.72 6.83 11.14
CA ALA A 431 23.75 6.37 12.13
C ALA A 431 23.59 4.84 12.13
N ASP A 432 23.42 4.26 13.30
CA ASP A 432 23.08 2.84 13.46
C ASP A 432 21.56 2.66 13.50
N LYS A 433 20.87 3.61 14.17
CA LYS A 433 19.41 3.59 14.31
C LYS A 433 18.80 4.91 13.86
N ILE A 434 17.67 4.81 13.17
CA ILE A 434 16.81 5.93 12.81
C ILE A 434 15.48 5.73 13.53
N ILE A 435 15.12 6.67 14.36
CA ILE A 435 13.97 6.62 15.27
C ILE A 435 13.03 7.73 14.86
N SER A 436 11.85 7.39 14.35
CA SER A 436 10.95 8.41 13.79
C SER A 436 9.48 8.15 14.13
N SER A 437 8.76 9.25 14.38
CA SER A 437 7.30 9.21 14.49
C SER A 437 6.61 9.07 13.13
N HIS A 438 7.31 9.40 12.04
CA HIS A 438 6.80 9.37 10.67
C HIS A 438 7.69 8.53 9.75
N ILE A 439 7.11 8.01 8.66
CA ILE A 439 7.83 7.29 7.61
C ILE A 439 7.97 8.18 6.37
N ASP A 440 8.76 9.23 6.51
CA ASP A 440 8.91 10.25 5.47
C ASP A 440 9.90 9.85 4.38
N LYS A 441 9.52 10.16 3.13
CA LYS A 441 10.36 9.87 1.95
C LYS A 441 11.74 10.53 2.02
N TYR A 442 11.89 11.70 2.67
CA TYR A 442 13.18 12.39 2.71
C TYR A 442 14.25 11.60 3.45
N ILE A 443 13.88 10.85 4.50
CA ILE A 443 14.80 9.97 5.24
C ILE A 443 15.26 8.82 4.32
N PHE A 444 14.31 8.14 3.70
CA PHE A 444 14.59 6.99 2.84
C PHE A 444 15.34 7.36 1.57
N ASN A 445 15.01 8.50 0.96
CA ASN A 445 15.70 9.00 -0.24
C ASN A 445 17.15 9.43 0.03
N ALA A 446 17.44 9.93 1.25
CA ALA A 446 18.79 10.34 1.62
C ALA A 446 19.74 9.15 1.83
N LEU A 447 19.21 7.97 2.19
CA LEU A 447 20.00 6.78 2.47
C LEU A 447 20.40 6.00 1.21
N GLY A 448 19.58 6.03 0.16
CA GLY A 448 19.67 5.05 -0.93
C GLY A 448 19.32 3.62 -0.47
N GLY A 449 18.91 2.76 -1.41
CA GLY A 449 18.32 1.46 -1.08
C GLY A 449 19.23 0.52 -0.27
N ASP A 450 20.52 0.43 -0.59
CA ASP A 450 21.45 -0.50 0.08
C ASP A 450 21.91 0.01 1.44
N THR A 451 22.08 1.31 1.60
CA THR A 451 22.45 1.90 2.89
C THR A 451 21.35 1.73 3.92
N LEU A 452 20.07 1.79 3.51
CA LEU A 452 18.93 1.57 4.40
C LEU A 452 18.89 0.14 4.97
N LYS A 453 19.32 -0.86 4.19
CA LYS A 453 19.38 -2.27 4.64
C LYS A 453 20.27 -2.46 5.87
N THR A 454 21.29 -1.62 6.03
CA THR A 454 22.26 -1.71 7.15
C THR A 454 21.85 -0.90 8.38
N LYS A 455 20.75 -0.16 8.35
CA LYS A 455 20.25 0.68 9.44
C LYS A 455 19.00 0.07 10.07
N ASP A 456 18.86 0.23 11.39
CA ASP A 456 17.60 -0.10 12.05
C ASP A 456 16.65 1.08 11.94
N PHE A 457 15.47 0.83 11.46
CA PHE A 457 14.39 1.81 11.45
C PHE A 457 13.37 1.49 12.54
N ILE A 458 13.28 2.38 13.53
CA ILE A 458 12.34 2.31 14.65
C ILE A 458 11.18 3.27 14.36
N PHE A 459 10.01 2.72 14.14
CA PHE A 459 8.79 3.48 13.92
C PHE A 459 8.03 3.66 15.22
N LEU A 460 8.00 4.90 15.72
CA LEU A 460 7.33 5.27 16.99
C LEU A 460 5.84 5.53 16.81
N GLN A 461 5.36 5.61 15.58
CA GLN A 461 4.06 6.08 15.17
C GLN A 461 3.82 7.59 15.44
N HIS A 462 2.87 8.13 14.72
CA HIS A 462 2.34 9.48 14.89
C HIS A 462 1.03 9.48 15.71
N GLY A 463 0.26 8.41 15.66
CA GLY A 463 -1.00 8.21 16.36
C GLY A 463 -1.38 6.74 16.33
N VAL A 464 -2.34 6.34 17.15
CA VAL A 464 -2.81 4.95 17.21
C VAL A 464 -3.38 4.53 15.85
N ILE A 465 -2.89 3.42 15.33
CA ILE A 465 -3.36 2.83 14.07
C ILE A 465 -4.62 2.02 14.37
N LYS A 466 -5.77 2.61 14.11
CA LYS A 466 -7.09 1.98 14.28
C LYS A 466 -7.68 1.44 12.98
N ASP A 467 -7.22 1.96 11.85
CA ASP A 467 -7.60 1.59 10.48
C ASP A 467 -6.56 0.65 9.87
N ASP A 468 -6.90 -0.09 8.80
CA ASP A 468 -5.93 -0.95 8.11
C ASP A 468 -5.02 -0.10 7.20
N LEU A 469 -3.78 0.09 7.64
CA LEU A 469 -2.70 0.76 6.89
C LEU A 469 -1.69 -0.23 6.31
N SER A 470 -2.01 -1.52 6.27
CA SER A 470 -1.10 -2.58 5.85
C SER A 470 -0.50 -2.35 4.46
N ARG A 471 -1.28 -1.86 3.51
CA ARG A 471 -0.83 -1.58 2.13
C ARG A 471 0.32 -0.59 2.07
N TRP A 472 0.24 0.46 2.88
CA TRP A 472 1.28 1.48 2.96
C TRP A 472 2.47 1.00 3.78
N LEU A 473 2.23 0.40 4.95
CA LEU A 473 3.28 0.01 5.89
C LEU A 473 4.05 -1.23 5.43
N ASN A 474 3.41 -2.18 4.75
CA ASN A 474 4.08 -3.38 4.23
C ASN A 474 5.15 -3.06 3.18
N GLN A 475 5.08 -1.91 2.52
CA GLN A 475 6.10 -1.46 1.57
C GLN A 475 7.33 -0.86 2.26
N ARG A 476 7.30 -0.71 3.59
CA ARG A 476 8.35 -0.06 4.38
C ARG A 476 9.22 -1.08 5.09
N LYS A 477 10.50 -0.73 5.26
CA LYS A 477 11.40 -1.41 6.20
C LYS A 477 11.12 -0.83 7.58
N ILE A 478 10.67 -1.67 8.51
CA ILE A 478 10.46 -1.32 9.92
C ILE A 478 11.04 -2.47 10.73
N ASP A 479 12.09 -2.21 11.48
CA ASP A 479 12.76 -3.21 12.32
C ASP A 479 12.18 -3.25 13.73
N THR A 480 11.62 -2.12 14.20
CA THR A 480 10.84 -2.04 15.43
C THR A 480 9.63 -1.17 15.21
N PHE A 481 8.47 -1.70 15.47
CA PHE A 481 7.18 -1.03 15.31
C PHE A 481 6.54 -0.88 16.69
N ILE A 482 6.55 0.33 17.23
CA ILE A 482 5.93 0.64 18.52
C ILE A 482 4.42 0.66 18.35
N THR A 483 3.70 -0.02 19.23
CA THR A 483 2.23 0.04 19.34
C THR A 483 1.82 0.52 20.73
N SER A 484 0.61 1.02 20.81
CA SER A 484 0.12 1.75 21.97
C SER A 484 -0.87 0.96 22.82
N THR A 485 -1.67 0.10 22.18
CA THR A 485 -2.74 -0.66 22.82
C THR A 485 -2.60 -2.13 22.49
N LYS A 486 -3.19 -2.99 23.32
CA LYS A 486 -3.22 -4.44 23.08
C LYS A 486 -3.95 -4.77 21.78
N ALA A 487 -5.10 -4.12 21.54
CA ALA A 487 -5.89 -4.32 20.32
C ALA A 487 -5.12 -3.89 19.07
N GLU A 488 -4.43 -2.76 19.09
CA GLU A 488 -3.54 -2.33 18.01
C GLU A 488 -2.40 -3.33 17.79
N TYR A 489 -1.75 -3.79 18.86
CA TYR A 489 -0.68 -4.80 18.79
C TYR A 489 -1.19 -6.07 18.11
N GLU A 490 -2.33 -6.60 18.56
CA GLU A 490 -2.93 -7.82 18.03
C GLU A 490 -3.38 -7.66 16.57
N SER A 491 -3.94 -6.49 16.23
CA SER A 491 -4.35 -6.20 14.85
C SER A 491 -3.18 -6.17 13.85
N ILE A 492 -1.96 -5.86 14.32
CA ILE A 492 -0.76 -5.80 13.48
C ILE A 492 0.06 -7.08 13.58
N ALA A 493 0.38 -7.54 14.78
CA ALA A 493 1.26 -8.71 15.02
C ALA A 493 0.52 -10.04 14.99
N GLY A 494 -0.78 -10.06 15.25
CA GLY A 494 -1.62 -11.29 15.27
C GLY A 494 -1.72 -11.92 13.88
N ASP A 495 -2.09 -13.19 13.84
CA ASP A 495 -2.28 -13.95 12.60
C ASP A 495 -3.57 -13.54 11.84
N PHE A 496 -3.70 -13.95 10.58
CA PHE A 496 -4.86 -13.79 9.72
C PHE A 496 -5.29 -12.35 9.46
N ASN A 497 -4.33 -11.45 9.29
CA ASN A 497 -4.55 -10.07 8.88
C ASN A 497 -3.61 -9.70 7.71
N HIS A 498 -3.74 -8.47 7.19
CA HIS A 498 -3.00 -8.03 6.01
C HIS A 498 -1.56 -7.56 6.29
N TYR A 499 -1.17 -7.35 7.57
CA TYR A 499 0.17 -6.86 7.92
C TYR A 499 1.23 -7.97 7.80
N LYS A 500 2.44 -7.60 7.33
CA LYS A 500 3.59 -8.51 7.26
C LYS A 500 4.38 -8.63 8.56
N PHE A 501 4.12 -7.75 9.53
CA PHE A 501 4.90 -7.65 10.77
C PHE A 501 4.47 -8.70 11.79
N SER A 502 5.46 -9.31 12.45
CA SER A 502 5.28 -10.33 13.46
C SER A 502 5.55 -9.80 14.88
N THR A 503 5.48 -10.66 15.87
CA THR A 503 5.92 -10.37 17.25
C THR A 503 7.42 -10.03 17.36
N LYS A 504 8.21 -10.21 16.30
CA LYS A 504 9.61 -9.77 16.25
C LYS A 504 9.72 -8.28 16.10
N GLU A 505 8.95 -7.72 15.15
CA GLU A 505 9.02 -6.30 14.82
C GLU A 505 8.14 -5.47 15.75
N VAL A 506 6.93 -5.93 16.05
CA VAL A 506 5.92 -5.17 16.81
C VAL A 506 6.16 -5.26 18.32
N VAL A 507 6.08 -4.10 18.98
CA VAL A 507 6.34 -3.97 20.42
C VAL A 507 5.28 -3.10 21.09
N LEU A 508 4.59 -3.65 22.07
CA LEU A 508 3.60 -2.92 22.86
C LEU A 508 4.27 -2.12 24.00
N THR A 509 4.21 -0.79 23.93
CA THR A 509 4.80 0.09 24.96
C THR A 509 3.93 1.30 25.31
N GLY A 510 3.03 1.74 24.45
CA GLY A 510 2.43 3.07 24.45
C GLY A 510 3.21 4.08 23.60
N LEU A 511 2.68 5.30 23.45
CA LEU A 511 3.30 6.38 22.70
C LEU A 511 4.16 7.26 23.62
N ALA A 512 5.38 7.61 23.18
CA ALA A 512 6.36 8.31 24.02
C ALA A 512 5.87 9.64 24.61
N ARG A 513 5.00 10.36 23.89
CA ARG A 513 4.41 11.62 24.35
C ARG A 513 3.38 11.46 25.47
N TRP A 514 2.82 10.26 25.68
CA TRP A 514 1.80 10.01 26.71
C TRP A 514 2.30 10.24 28.13
N ASP A 515 3.59 9.97 28.42
CA ASP A 515 4.15 10.29 29.73
C ASP A 515 4.07 11.78 30.06
N ALA A 516 4.29 12.66 29.06
CA ALA A 516 4.16 14.09 29.23
C ALA A 516 2.70 14.54 29.28
N LEU A 517 1.86 13.95 28.44
CA LEU A 517 0.44 14.21 28.38
C LEU A 517 -0.23 13.94 29.73
N ILE A 518 0.02 12.77 30.32
CA ILE A 518 -0.54 12.40 31.64
C ILE A 518 -0.01 13.35 32.74
N LYS A 519 1.29 13.64 32.73
CA LYS A 519 1.91 14.54 33.72
C LYS A 519 1.32 15.95 33.70
N ASN A 520 0.99 16.48 32.53
CA ASN A 520 0.52 17.85 32.33
C ASN A 520 -1.02 17.96 32.31
N ASN A 521 -1.72 16.88 32.63
CA ASN A 521 -3.19 16.85 32.63
C ASN A 521 -3.76 17.89 33.62
N VAL A 522 -4.73 18.68 33.17
CA VAL A 522 -5.46 19.66 33.98
C VAL A 522 -6.90 19.18 34.11
N LEU A 523 -7.36 19.06 35.35
CA LEU A 523 -8.72 18.65 35.67
C LEU A 523 -9.64 19.88 35.84
N ASN A 524 -10.95 19.66 35.75
CA ASN A 524 -12.00 20.65 36.00
C ASN A 524 -11.91 21.91 35.12
N THR A 525 -11.42 21.78 33.90
CA THR A 525 -11.40 22.89 32.95
C THR A 525 -12.75 23.07 32.28
N LYS A 526 -13.06 24.27 31.84
CA LYS A 526 -14.26 24.58 31.04
C LYS A 526 -13.89 24.81 29.57
N GLN A 527 -13.38 23.77 28.91
CA GLN A 527 -13.00 23.83 27.50
C GLN A 527 -13.49 22.58 26.77
N ILE A 528 -14.18 22.79 25.66
CA ILE A 528 -14.60 21.73 24.73
C ILE A 528 -13.82 21.89 23.44
N VAL A 529 -13.15 20.83 22.99
CA VAL A 529 -12.43 20.83 21.72
C VAL A 529 -13.22 20.08 20.66
N ILE A 530 -13.38 20.69 19.48
CA ILE A 530 -14.07 20.14 18.31
C ILE A 530 -13.02 19.91 17.23
N MET A 531 -12.79 18.64 16.85
CA MET A 531 -11.72 18.23 15.94
C MET A 531 -12.19 17.24 14.89
N PRO A 532 -12.83 17.72 13.80
CA PRO A 532 -13.25 16.84 12.71
C PRO A 532 -12.07 16.30 11.89
N THR A 533 -12.19 15.07 11.44
CA THR A 533 -11.27 14.45 10.48
C THR A 533 -11.52 15.00 9.07
N TRP A 534 -10.49 15.16 8.29
CA TRP A 534 -10.61 15.55 6.88
C TRP A 534 -11.21 14.43 6.00
N ARG A 535 -11.70 14.79 4.83
CA ARG A 535 -12.15 13.83 3.80
C ARG A 535 -11.22 13.91 2.60
N GLU A 536 -10.55 12.81 2.25
CA GLU A 536 -9.59 12.82 1.14
C GLU A 536 -10.26 13.17 -0.20
N TYR A 537 -11.45 12.63 -0.44
CA TYR A 537 -12.23 12.87 -1.66
C TYR A 537 -12.75 14.29 -1.80
N LEU A 538 -12.78 15.07 -0.72
CA LEU A 538 -13.12 16.49 -0.72
C LEU A 538 -11.89 17.41 -0.84
N SER A 539 -10.68 16.86 -0.89
CA SER A 539 -9.45 17.64 -1.01
C SER A 539 -9.11 17.94 -2.45
N GLY A 540 -8.48 19.08 -2.70
CA GLY A 540 -7.95 19.43 -4.00
C GLY A 540 -6.72 18.59 -4.42
N LYS A 541 -6.24 18.79 -5.64
CA LYS A 541 -5.06 18.08 -6.17
C LYS A 541 -3.82 18.31 -5.31
N VAL A 542 -3.01 17.26 -5.18
CA VAL A 542 -1.74 17.33 -4.45
C VAL A 542 -0.76 18.22 -5.21
N GLN A 543 -0.28 19.27 -4.56
CA GLN A 543 0.73 20.20 -5.06
C GLN A 543 2.15 19.80 -4.62
N LYS A 544 3.15 20.62 -4.92
CA LYS A 544 4.53 20.43 -4.45
C LYS A 544 4.56 20.28 -2.91
N TYR A 545 5.39 19.39 -2.42
CA TYR A 545 5.58 19.09 -0.99
C TYR A 545 4.38 18.46 -0.27
N GLY A 546 3.43 17.87 -1.01
CA GLY A 546 2.28 17.18 -0.42
C GLY A 546 1.17 18.09 0.11
N VAL A 547 1.25 19.39 -0.11
CA VAL A 547 0.18 20.34 0.16
C VAL A 547 -0.94 20.13 -0.84
N ARG A 548 -2.18 20.13 -0.39
CA ARG A 548 -3.36 20.02 -1.28
C ARG A 548 -3.93 21.41 -1.58
N GLY A 549 -4.33 21.62 -2.82
CA GLY A 549 -5.02 22.83 -3.23
C GLY A 549 -6.47 22.88 -2.73
N ARG A 550 -7.16 24.00 -2.97
CA ARG A 550 -8.60 24.11 -2.70
C ARG A 550 -9.40 23.28 -3.72
N ASN A 551 -10.48 22.68 -3.23
CA ASN A 551 -11.52 22.05 -4.06
C ASN A 551 -12.77 22.95 -4.00
N PRO A 552 -13.28 23.51 -5.12
CA PRO A 552 -14.46 24.37 -5.12
C PRO A 552 -15.73 23.69 -4.60
N GLU A 553 -15.81 22.35 -4.72
CA GLU A 553 -16.97 21.58 -4.25
C GLU A 553 -16.97 21.33 -2.75
N PHE A 554 -15.90 21.69 -2.04
CA PHE A 554 -15.81 21.46 -0.59
C PHE A 554 -16.96 22.14 0.18
N VAL A 555 -17.23 23.41 -0.12
CA VAL A 555 -18.28 24.20 0.58
C VAL A 555 -19.70 23.70 0.28
N LYS A 556 -19.89 22.96 -0.81
CA LYS A 556 -21.19 22.32 -1.17
C LYS A 556 -21.35 20.93 -0.55
N SER A 557 -20.30 20.38 0.04
CA SER A 557 -20.33 19.02 0.58
C SER A 557 -21.18 18.90 1.82
N LEU A 558 -21.77 17.72 2.04
CA LEU A 558 -22.47 17.37 3.27
C LEU A 558 -21.57 17.58 4.51
N TYR A 559 -20.28 17.26 4.39
CA TYR A 559 -19.30 17.47 5.44
C TYR A 559 -19.23 18.92 5.90
N PHE A 560 -19.08 19.87 4.95
CA PHE A 560 -19.03 21.29 5.30
C PHE A 560 -20.35 21.78 5.89
N GLN A 561 -21.48 21.45 5.27
CA GLN A 561 -22.81 21.88 5.73
C GLN A 561 -23.10 21.39 7.15
N LYS A 562 -22.88 20.11 7.45
CA LYS A 562 -23.16 19.53 8.78
C LYS A 562 -22.25 20.11 9.87
N TRP A 563 -20.95 20.34 9.58
CA TRP A 563 -20.07 20.98 10.56
C TRP A 563 -20.36 22.47 10.71
N GLN A 564 -20.74 23.18 9.64
CA GLN A 564 -21.19 24.58 9.71
C GLN A 564 -22.45 24.71 10.58
N GLU A 565 -23.46 23.86 10.34
CA GLU A 565 -24.70 23.82 11.13
C GLU A 565 -24.40 23.51 12.61
N PHE A 566 -23.55 22.53 12.87
CA PHE A 566 -23.16 22.15 14.22
C PHE A 566 -22.47 23.31 14.96
N LEU A 567 -21.50 23.98 14.34
CA LEU A 567 -20.74 25.07 14.94
C LEU A 567 -21.59 26.33 15.16
N CYS A 568 -22.60 26.56 14.36
CA CYS A 568 -23.51 27.71 14.46
C CYS A 568 -24.80 27.41 15.25
N SER A 569 -24.91 26.25 15.89
CA SER A 569 -26.12 25.87 16.61
C SER A 569 -26.33 26.68 17.88
N LYS A 570 -27.60 27.02 18.15
CA LYS A 570 -27.99 27.71 19.40
C LYS A 570 -27.68 26.89 20.66
N GLU A 571 -27.69 25.57 20.53
CA GLU A 571 -27.37 24.63 21.59
C GLU A 571 -25.88 24.77 21.98
N LEU A 572 -24.99 24.85 21.01
CA LEU A 572 -23.54 25.06 21.25
C LEU A 572 -23.28 26.46 21.86
N GLU A 573 -23.99 27.48 21.36
CA GLU A 573 -23.93 28.83 21.93
C GLU A 573 -24.36 28.83 23.41
N LYS A 574 -25.44 28.13 23.79
CA LYS A 574 -25.87 27.99 25.19
C LYS A 574 -24.81 27.37 26.07
N LEU A 575 -24.09 26.34 25.55
CA LEU A 575 -22.96 25.73 26.29
C LEU A 575 -21.83 26.73 26.52
N ALA A 576 -21.49 27.53 25.52
CA ALA A 576 -20.46 28.54 25.63
C ALA A 576 -20.87 29.67 26.60
N VAL A 577 -22.00 30.29 26.37
CA VAL A 577 -22.45 31.51 27.08
C VAL A 577 -23.04 31.21 28.45
N ARG A 578 -23.98 30.25 28.58
CA ARG A 578 -24.64 29.97 29.84
C ARG A 578 -23.86 29.15 30.83
N HIS A 579 -23.07 28.18 30.32
CA HIS A 579 -22.28 27.30 31.16
C HIS A 579 -20.79 27.71 31.24
N GLY A 580 -20.39 28.75 30.49
CA GLY A 580 -19.03 29.31 30.50
C GLY A 580 -17.97 28.39 29.93
N TYR A 581 -18.30 27.61 28.89
CA TYR A 581 -17.33 26.76 28.20
C TYR A 581 -16.67 27.50 27.04
N ASN A 582 -15.35 27.42 26.96
CA ASN A 582 -14.57 27.82 25.80
C ASN A 582 -14.72 26.74 24.72
N ILE A 583 -15.28 27.08 23.58
CA ILE A 583 -15.45 26.18 22.46
C ILE A 583 -14.28 26.37 21.49
N ILE A 584 -13.41 25.38 21.39
CA ILE A 584 -12.21 25.44 20.55
C ILE A 584 -12.43 24.60 19.29
N PHE A 585 -12.48 25.23 18.13
CA PHE A 585 -12.54 24.54 16.84
C PHE A 585 -11.14 24.38 16.24
N THR A 586 -10.68 23.15 16.09
CA THR A 586 -9.37 22.82 15.57
C THR A 586 -9.51 21.90 14.35
N PRO A 587 -9.72 22.45 13.14
CA PRO A 587 -9.86 21.65 11.94
C PRO A 587 -8.54 20.98 11.56
N HIS A 588 -8.64 19.81 10.95
CA HIS A 588 -7.50 19.09 10.41
C HIS A 588 -6.68 19.98 9.46
N PRO A 589 -5.34 19.86 9.38
CA PRO A 589 -4.48 20.70 8.52
C PRO A 589 -4.96 20.82 7.06
N GLN A 590 -5.53 19.77 6.49
CA GLN A 590 -6.07 19.78 5.12
C GLN A 590 -7.38 20.56 4.98
N VAL A 591 -8.07 20.86 6.09
CA VAL A 591 -9.31 21.65 6.10
C VAL A 591 -9.07 23.12 6.41
N ARG A 592 -7.91 23.47 6.98
CA ARG A 592 -7.57 24.85 7.39
C ARG A 592 -7.64 25.88 6.27
N ILE A 593 -7.37 25.46 5.04
CA ILE A 593 -7.45 26.34 3.86
C ILE A 593 -8.89 26.81 3.55
N TYR A 594 -9.90 26.20 4.20
CA TYR A 594 -11.31 26.55 4.09
C TYR A 594 -11.86 27.24 5.34
N LEU A 595 -11.00 27.62 6.30
CA LEU A 595 -11.45 28.25 7.54
C LEU A 595 -12.23 29.55 7.30
N GLU A 596 -11.85 30.33 6.30
CA GLU A 596 -12.54 31.58 5.93
C GLU A 596 -13.92 31.35 5.32
N ASP A 597 -14.20 30.13 4.82
CA ASP A 597 -15.51 29.79 4.28
C ASP A 597 -16.50 29.42 5.40
N PHE A 598 -16.01 29.09 6.61
CA PHE A 598 -16.86 28.86 7.78
C PHE A 598 -17.29 30.20 8.39
N ASN A 599 -18.61 30.42 8.46
CA ASN A 599 -19.19 31.56 9.17
C ASN A 599 -19.22 31.25 10.68
N LEU A 600 -18.06 31.36 11.36
CA LEU A 600 -17.96 31.01 12.76
C LEU A 600 -18.48 32.10 13.67
N PRO A 601 -19.40 31.80 14.63
CA PRO A 601 -19.82 32.74 15.65
C PRO A 601 -18.67 33.17 16.55
N SER A 602 -18.81 34.35 17.19
CA SER A 602 -17.76 34.95 18.05
C SER A 602 -17.42 34.12 19.29
N TYR A 603 -18.28 33.21 19.72
CA TYR A 603 -18.01 32.31 20.84
C TYR A 603 -17.11 31.11 20.46
N ILE A 604 -16.86 30.89 19.17
CA ILE A 604 -15.96 29.83 18.68
C ILE A 604 -14.53 30.40 18.58
N ILE A 605 -13.62 29.77 19.27
CA ILE A 605 -12.20 30.09 19.21
C ILE A 605 -11.53 29.10 18.23
N THR A 606 -10.89 29.61 17.18
CA THR A 606 -10.11 28.75 16.27
C THR A 606 -8.69 28.60 16.81
N SER A 607 -8.25 27.36 17.06
CA SER A 607 -6.89 27.07 17.48
C SER A 607 -6.22 26.11 16.53
N TYR A 608 -5.11 26.52 15.93
CA TYR A 608 -4.25 25.70 15.05
C TYR A 608 -2.77 26.01 15.20
N LYS A 609 -2.42 26.98 16.04
CA LYS A 609 -1.02 27.36 16.36
C LYS A 609 -0.57 26.81 17.71
N GLU A 610 -1.50 26.39 18.56
CA GLU A 610 -1.21 25.85 19.87
C GLU A 610 -0.60 24.45 19.81
N ASN A 611 0.11 24.10 20.87
CA ASN A 611 0.59 22.76 21.09
C ASN A 611 -0.63 21.82 21.31
N MET A 612 -0.73 20.77 20.49
CA MET A 612 -1.86 19.84 20.55
C MET A 612 -1.94 19.11 21.89
N GLN A 613 -0.81 18.80 22.52
CA GLN A 613 -0.77 18.13 23.83
C GLN A 613 -1.33 19.04 24.93
N GLU A 614 -1.00 20.33 24.90
CA GLU A 614 -1.55 21.31 25.84
C GLU A 614 -3.05 21.50 25.63
N LEU A 615 -3.51 21.53 24.37
CA LEU A 615 -4.92 21.63 24.04
C LEU A 615 -5.71 20.47 24.65
N PHE A 616 -5.24 19.22 24.51
CA PHE A 616 -5.89 18.05 25.12
C PHE A 616 -5.85 18.12 26.65
N CYS A 617 -4.72 18.51 27.24
CA CYS A 617 -4.60 18.65 28.69
C CYS A 617 -5.60 19.65 29.27
N ARG A 618 -5.89 20.74 28.54
CA ARG A 618 -6.84 21.78 28.98
C ARG A 618 -8.30 21.53 28.60
N SER A 619 -8.57 20.56 27.73
CA SER A 619 -9.94 20.23 27.33
C SER A 619 -10.59 19.28 28.30
N SER A 620 -11.87 19.49 28.63
CA SER A 620 -12.69 18.61 29.47
C SER A 620 -13.52 17.62 28.65
N LEU A 621 -13.76 17.92 27.38
CA LEU A 621 -14.51 17.10 26.43
C LEU A 621 -13.94 17.29 25.03
N MET A 622 -13.93 16.22 24.26
CA MET A 622 -13.70 16.27 22.82
C MET A 622 -14.95 15.85 22.05
N ILE A 623 -15.27 16.60 20.99
CA ILE A 623 -16.24 16.22 19.97
C ILE A 623 -15.47 16.00 18.66
N THR A 624 -15.58 14.81 18.11
CA THR A 624 -14.86 14.44 16.88
C THR A 624 -15.73 13.48 16.04
N ASP A 625 -15.18 12.98 14.93
CA ASP A 625 -15.87 12.00 14.08
C ASP A 625 -15.06 10.69 13.99
N TYR A 626 -13.98 10.65 13.20
CA TYR A 626 -13.16 9.45 12.96
C TYR A 626 -11.69 9.64 13.37
N SER A 627 -11.37 10.64 14.17
CA SER A 627 -9.99 11.00 14.48
C SER A 627 -9.33 10.05 15.49
N SER A 628 -8.09 9.64 15.22
CA SER A 628 -7.26 8.90 16.17
C SER A 628 -6.82 9.73 17.39
N VAL A 629 -6.93 11.06 17.35
CA VAL A 629 -6.62 11.91 18.53
C VAL A 629 -7.59 11.67 19.69
N ALA A 630 -8.71 11.00 19.48
CA ALA A 630 -9.59 10.52 20.53
C ALA A 630 -8.87 9.65 21.58
N PHE A 631 -7.84 8.91 21.15
CA PHE A 631 -7.01 8.10 22.05
C PHE A 631 -6.23 8.94 23.07
N GLU A 632 -5.84 10.16 22.72
CA GLU A 632 -5.18 11.11 23.66
C GLU A 632 -6.12 11.48 24.80
N MET A 633 -7.38 11.76 24.49
CA MET A 633 -8.40 12.06 25.50
C MET A 633 -8.70 10.85 26.38
N ALA A 634 -8.75 9.65 25.78
CA ALA A 634 -8.94 8.40 26.53
C ALA A 634 -7.78 8.14 27.52
N VAL A 635 -6.54 8.38 27.11
CA VAL A 635 -5.35 8.31 28.00
C VAL A 635 -5.46 9.27 29.16
N LEU A 636 -6.00 10.48 28.94
CA LEU A 636 -6.26 11.48 29.97
C LEU A 636 -7.50 11.17 30.82
N LYS A 637 -8.23 10.11 30.51
CA LYS A 637 -9.53 9.77 31.12
C LYS A 637 -10.56 10.90 30.99
N LYS A 638 -10.60 11.51 29.81
CA LYS A 638 -11.54 12.58 29.46
C LYS A 638 -12.51 12.11 28.41
N PRO A 639 -13.81 12.50 28.48
CA PRO A 639 -14.84 12.01 27.59
C PRO A 639 -14.63 12.45 26.13
N VAL A 640 -15.09 11.58 25.22
CA VAL A 640 -15.15 11.84 23.79
C VAL A 640 -16.58 11.59 23.32
N LEU A 641 -17.11 12.45 22.44
CA LEU A 641 -18.35 12.21 21.73
C LEU A 641 -18.05 12.17 20.22
N TYR A 642 -18.67 11.23 19.54
CA TYR A 642 -18.46 11.03 18.11
C TYR A 642 -19.70 11.51 17.32
N TYR A 643 -19.47 12.43 16.36
CA TYR A 643 -20.50 12.91 15.44
C TYR A 643 -20.23 12.36 14.04
N GLN A 644 -20.92 11.26 13.67
CA GLN A 644 -20.65 10.43 12.49
C GLN A 644 -21.83 10.40 11.51
N PHE A 645 -22.19 11.53 10.93
CA PHE A 645 -23.31 11.69 10.00
C PHE A 645 -23.07 11.10 8.60
N ASP A 646 -21.82 10.77 8.24
CA ASP A 646 -21.39 10.34 6.90
C ASP A 646 -20.60 9.02 6.92
N LYS A 647 -20.89 8.10 7.87
CA LYS A 647 -20.13 6.88 8.13
C LYS A 647 -19.92 6.02 6.88
N ASP A 648 -20.97 5.79 6.12
CA ASP A 648 -20.91 4.92 4.93
C ASP A 648 -20.10 5.59 3.82
N GLU A 649 -20.28 6.89 3.58
CA GLU A 649 -19.51 7.64 2.60
C GLU A 649 -18.04 7.73 2.98
N PHE A 650 -17.74 7.94 4.25
CA PHE A 650 -16.37 8.02 4.76
C PHE A 650 -15.61 6.72 4.46
N PHE A 651 -16.12 5.56 4.88
CA PHE A 651 -15.44 4.28 4.66
C PHE A 651 -15.44 3.82 3.20
N ALA A 652 -16.40 4.27 2.38
CA ALA A 652 -16.42 3.96 0.95
C ALA A 652 -15.41 4.78 0.13
N LYS A 653 -15.16 6.06 0.50
CA LYS A 653 -14.41 7.01 -0.32
C LYS A 653 -13.08 7.48 0.28
N HIS A 654 -12.87 7.29 1.58
CA HIS A 654 -11.59 7.66 2.22
C HIS A 654 -10.52 6.62 1.92
N SER A 655 -9.25 7.02 1.90
CA SER A 655 -8.11 6.14 1.60
C SER A 655 -7.81 5.08 2.65
N TYR A 656 -8.41 5.17 3.83
CA TYR A 656 -8.20 4.22 4.91
C TYR A 656 -9.22 3.08 4.82
N ALA A 657 -8.73 1.84 4.78
CA ALA A 657 -9.59 0.68 4.93
C ALA A 657 -10.02 0.53 6.40
N LYS A 658 -11.24 0.03 6.62
CA LYS A 658 -11.74 -0.23 7.98
C LYS A 658 -10.79 -1.22 8.68
N GLY A 659 -10.29 -0.85 9.87
CA GLY A 659 -9.45 -1.69 10.70
C GLY A 659 -10.23 -2.39 11.81
N TYR A 660 -9.53 -2.65 12.94
CA TYR A 660 -10.10 -3.37 14.07
C TYR A 660 -11.05 -2.56 14.94
N PHE A 661 -10.94 -1.23 14.91
CA PHE A 661 -11.63 -0.33 15.84
C PHE A 661 -13.09 -0.08 15.41
N ASP A 662 -14.01 -0.46 16.26
CA ASP A 662 -15.45 -0.15 16.11
C ASP A 662 -15.85 0.95 17.08
N TYR A 663 -16.34 2.07 16.55
CA TYR A 663 -16.66 3.24 17.38
C TYR A 663 -17.78 3.01 18.40
N GLU A 664 -18.69 2.08 18.13
CA GLU A 664 -19.80 1.77 19.05
C GLU A 664 -19.36 0.80 20.15
N LYS A 665 -18.43 -0.14 19.84
CA LYS A 665 -17.95 -1.17 20.76
C LYS A 665 -16.67 -0.76 21.49
N ASP A 666 -15.71 -0.20 20.73
CA ASP A 666 -14.36 0.12 21.20
C ASP A 666 -14.18 1.61 21.48
N GLY A 667 -15.14 2.45 21.06
CA GLY A 667 -15.11 3.90 21.21
C GLY A 667 -15.08 4.34 22.67
N PHE A 668 -14.52 5.53 22.91
CA PHE A 668 -14.35 6.10 24.25
C PHE A 668 -15.56 6.87 24.73
N GLY A 669 -16.63 6.91 23.96
CA GLY A 669 -17.88 7.55 24.28
C GLY A 669 -18.93 7.30 23.22
N LYS A 670 -20.04 7.98 23.31
CA LYS A 670 -21.22 7.72 22.50
C LYS A 670 -21.08 8.25 21.07
N VAL A 671 -21.61 7.49 20.10
CA VAL A 671 -21.72 7.87 18.68
C VAL A 671 -23.10 8.47 18.42
N PHE A 672 -23.14 9.55 17.64
CA PHE A 672 -24.35 10.25 17.21
C PHE A 672 -24.30 10.49 15.70
N ILE A 673 -25.42 10.30 15.05
CA ILE A 673 -25.60 10.60 13.62
C ILE A 673 -26.17 12.02 13.46
N GLU A 674 -27.14 12.41 14.34
CA GLU A 674 -27.77 13.72 14.32
C GLU A 674 -27.19 14.63 15.42
N SER A 675 -26.94 15.89 15.08
CA SER A 675 -26.45 16.90 16.02
C SER A 675 -27.44 17.19 17.16
N SER A 676 -28.75 17.15 16.90
CA SER A 676 -29.80 17.33 17.89
C SER A 676 -29.68 16.31 19.02
N ASP A 677 -29.45 15.04 18.72
CA ASP A 677 -29.32 13.97 19.71
C ASP A 677 -28.05 14.15 20.55
N LEU A 678 -26.93 14.56 19.91
CA LEU A 678 -25.72 14.89 20.62
C LEU A 678 -25.92 16.05 21.60
N PHE A 679 -26.56 17.12 21.17
CA PHE A 679 -26.84 18.27 22.03
C PHE A 679 -27.84 17.93 23.14
N CYS A 680 -28.86 17.13 22.87
CA CYS A 680 -29.81 16.63 23.91
C CYS A 680 -29.04 15.84 24.98
N TYR A 681 -28.17 14.94 24.57
CA TYR A 681 -27.31 14.15 25.48
C TYR A 681 -26.38 15.04 26.29
N LEU A 682 -25.70 15.97 25.62
CA LEU A 682 -24.72 16.87 26.24
C LEU A 682 -25.44 17.82 27.24
N GLY A 683 -26.60 18.36 26.90
CA GLY A 683 -27.38 19.22 27.79
C GLY A 683 -27.80 18.54 29.12
N LYS A 684 -28.00 17.23 29.10
CA LYS A 684 -28.30 16.44 30.33
C LYS A 684 -27.02 16.18 31.16
N LYS A 685 -25.84 16.24 30.57
CA LYS A 685 -24.57 15.87 31.21
C LYS A 685 -23.62 17.04 31.44
N ILE A 686 -23.95 18.25 31.00
CA ILE A 686 -23.02 19.39 30.97
C ILE A 686 -22.49 19.78 32.35
N ASN A 687 -23.30 19.65 33.39
CA ASN A 687 -22.91 19.96 34.76
C ASN A 687 -22.04 18.88 35.41
N HIS A 688 -22.00 17.71 34.81
CA HIS A 688 -21.33 16.52 35.29
C HIS A 688 -20.62 15.80 34.13
N LEU A 689 -19.77 16.52 33.37
CA LEU A 689 -19.04 15.92 32.23
C LEU A 689 -18.18 14.74 32.64
N GLN A 690 -17.68 14.75 33.88
CA GLN A 690 -16.94 13.63 34.46
C GLN A 690 -17.77 12.34 34.59
N ASP A 691 -19.12 12.46 34.61
CA ASP A 691 -20.03 11.33 34.68
C ASP A 691 -20.36 10.75 33.29
N ILE A 692 -19.86 11.36 32.22
CA ILE A 692 -19.90 10.75 30.90
C ILE A 692 -18.99 9.54 30.95
N ALA A 693 -19.60 8.35 30.79
CA ALA A 693 -18.89 7.10 30.84
C ALA A 693 -17.76 7.11 29.79
N ILE A 694 -16.55 6.84 30.23
CA ILE A 694 -15.42 6.62 29.37
C ILE A 694 -15.24 5.11 29.24
N ASN A 695 -15.65 4.57 28.10
CA ASN A 695 -15.51 3.17 27.81
C ASN A 695 -14.03 2.86 27.51
N ASN A 696 -13.60 1.61 27.78
CA ASN A 696 -12.32 1.05 27.30
C ASN A 696 -11.03 1.77 27.73
N THR A 697 -10.92 2.29 28.95
CA THR A 697 -9.74 3.02 29.46
C THR A 697 -8.57 2.11 29.89
N GLN A 698 -8.28 1.02 29.21
CA GLN A 698 -7.18 0.09 29.57
C GLN A 698 -5.77 0.63 29.22
N TYR A 699 -5.57 1.94 29.24
CA TYR A 699 -4.27 2.56 28.97
C TYR A 699 -3.53 2.82 30.29
N GLN A 700 -2.82 1.80 30.78
CA GLN A 700 -1.88 1.99 31.88
C GLN A 700 -0.47 1.77 31.37
N SER A 701 0.31 2.84 31.29
CA SER A 701 1.74 2.69 31.32
C SER A 701 2.39 3.94 31.90
N ASN A 702 2.83 3.82 33.14
CA ASN A 702 3.84 4.73 33.70
C ASN A 702 5.18 4.34 33.04
N ASN A 703 5.99 5.33 32.62
CA ASN A 703 7.33 5.12 32.06
C ASN A 703 7.37 4.57 30.61
N VAL A 704 6.48 5.00 29.74
CA VAL A 704 6.47 4.60 28.30
C VAL A 704 7.82 4.85 27.64
N ARG A 705 8.39 6.05 27.82
CA ARG A 705 9.71 6.44 27.25
C ARG A 705 10.84 5.52 27.71
N LYS A 706 10.84 5.13 28.99
CA LYS A 706 11.80 4.16 29.54
C LYS A 706 11.66 2.79 28.89
N ASN A 707 10.42 2.31 28.73
CA ASN A 707 10.14 1.01 28.12
C ASN A 707 10.56 0.99 26.64
N ILE A 708 10.26 2.06 25.89
CA ILE A 708 10.71 2.22 24.49
C ILE A 708 12.23 2.19 24.41
N PHE A 709 12.93 2.98 25.26
CA PHE A 709 14.39 3.01 25.27
C PHE A 709 15.00 1.62 25.54
N ILE A 710 14.50 0.89 26.54
CA ILE A 710 14.97 -0.46 26.84
C ILE A 710 14.80 -1.37 25.65
N LYS A 711 13.63 -1.34 25.00
CA LYS A 711 13.34 -2.15 23.81
C LYS A 711 14.23 -1.81 22.62
N ILE A 712 14.50 -0.52 22.37
CA ILE A 712 15.40 -0.08 21.30
C ILE A 712 16.84 -0.51 21.58
N LYS A 713 17.27 -0.48 22.84
CA LYS A 713 18.63 -0.85 23.24
C LYS A 713 18.87 -2.36 23.21
N SER A 714 17.84 -3.17 23.52
CA SER A 714 17.92 -4.64 23.49
C SER A 714 17.88 -5.24 22.08
N LYS A 715 17.40 -4.52 21.10
CA LYS A 715 17.44 -4.85 19.67
C LYS A 715 18.64 -4.18 19.00
#